data_48feea945a757a4c77b1ae4a5f88de57
#
_entry.id   48feea945a757a4c77b1ae4a5f88de57
#
_cell.length_a   1.000
_cell.length_b   1.000
_cell.length_c   1.000
_cell.angle_alpha   90.00
_cell.angle_beta   90.00
_cell.angle_gamma   90.00
#
_symmetry.space_group_name_H-M   'P 1'
#
loop_
_entity.id
_entity.type
_entity.pdbx_description
1 polymer ?
#
loop_
_entity_poly.entity_id
_entity_poly.type
_entity_poly.pdbx_seq_one_letter_code
_entity_poly.pdbx_strand_id
1 'polypeptide(L)'
;MKKVITVCPYCGTGCKINLLVENDKVVGAEGANGRTNEGQLCLKGYYGWDFLNDTNLLTPRLKSPMIRRERGSKFEAVSWDEAIEFASSRLSAIKAKYGPDAIMTTGSARGPGNEANYVMQKFARAVIGTNNVDHCARVXHAPSVSGLETTVGNGAMSNAIPEIQETKCLLVFGYNAADSHPIVARHILKAKANGAKVIVCDPRMVETARIADQWLPLKNGSNMALVNAFANVLINEGLYNKAFVANYTEGFETFKATVAKYTPEYVEGITGLKAADIRAAIRTYAESPASMILWGMGVTQYGQAVDVVKGLAGLALLTGNFGRRGTGCGPVRGQNNVQGTCDMGMLPHQFPGYQSVADPAISAKFAKAWGVESLSQKPGYRLTELGHKVEEGKCKAFYIFGEDPAQTEADLGQFRRTLAGMELVIVQDIFMTQTAEMADVILPATSWGEHEGVYSSADRGFQRFYKAVTPPENVKPDWAIFSLMATAMGYPMEYHNTEEIWDEMRALCPLYAGVSYDKMADLKSVQWPCPTEDHPGTSTLFEGNVFTTPSGKGQLIASEWRPPLEQPCAEYPLVLSTVREVGHYSCRSMTGNCSALQTLADEPGYVQIHPSDAKKLGVKDQALVWISSRRGKVITRANYNDRVNAGVVYMTYQWWIGACNELTIEHVDPVSHTPEYKYCAVKIERIDNQPEAEVYVQTEYSALKAKLRSAAKG
;
A
#
# COMPACT_ATOMS: atom_id res chain seq x y z
N MET A 1 21.48 -3.22 -29.07
CA MET A 1 20.80 -3.24 -27.75
C MET A 1 20.89 -1.86 -27.14
N LYS A 2 19.76 -1.33 -26.66
CA LYS A 2 19.79 -0.04 -25.99
C LYS A 2 19.41 -0.20 -24.52
N LYS A 3 19.84 0.74 -23.69
CA LYS A 3 19.49 0.77 -22.27
C LYS A 3 18.54 1.93 -22.02
N VAL A 4 17.45 1.65 -21.32
CA VAL A 4 16.48 2.68 -20.95
C VAL A 4 16.46 2.78 -19.43
N ILE A 5 16.83 3.94 -18.90
CA ILE A 5 16.74 4.20 -17.45
C ILE A 5 15.27 4.35 -17.09
N THR A 6 14.83 3.67 -16.04
CA THR A 6 13.48 3.85 -15.54
C THR A 6 13.44 3.50 -14.05
N VAL A 7 12.26 3.38 -13.49
CA VAL A 7 12.07 3.05 -12.08
C VAL A 7 11.35 1.71 -11.99
N CYS A 8 11.82 0.84 -11.11
CA CYS A 8 11.21 -0.47 -10.88
C CYS A 8 9.72 -0.31 -10.52
N PRO A 9 8.84 -1.15 -11.07
CA PRO A 9 7.40 -0.97 -10.85
C PRO A 9 6.86 -1.68 -9.60
N TYR A 10 7.71 -2.22 -8.73
CA TYR A 10 7.20 -3.13 -7.71
C TYR A 10 7.04 -2.51 -6.33
N CYS A 11 8.12 -2.19 -5.63
CA CYS A 11 7.95 -1.70 -4.26
C CYS A 11 8.34 -0.24 -4.10
N GLY A 12 8.03 0.31 -2.93
CA GLY A 12 8.21 1.73 -2.65
C GLY A 12 9.65 2.19 -2.50
N THR A 13 10.61 1.28 -2.59
CA THR A 13 12.03 1.70 -2.57
C THR A 13 12.35 2.63 -3.73
N GLY A 14 11.71 2.42 -4.89
CA GLY A 14 11.94 3.30 -6.02
C GLY A 14 13.28 3.09 -6.68
N CYS A 15 13.71 1.85 -6.83
CA CYS A 15 15.00 1.52 -7.43
C CYS A 15 15.07 1.98 -8.88
N LYS A 16 16.17 2.62 -9.26
CA LYS A 16 16.44 2.92 -10.67
C LYS A 16 16.93 1.65 -11.35
N ILE A 17 16.49 1.45 -12.58
CA ILE A 17 16.72 0.23 -13.33
C ILE A 17 17.03 0.60 -14.77
N ASN A 18 17.96 -0.11 -15.38
CA ASN A 18 18.22 -0.03 -16.82
C ASN A 18 17.54 -1.22 -17.47
N LEU A 19 16.52 -0.96 -18.28
CA LEU A 19 15.92 -2.02 -19.10
C LEU A 19 16.78 -2.18 -20.35
N LEU A 20 17.11 -3.42 -20.67
CA LEU A 20 17.87 -3.76 -21.88
C LEU A 20 16.85 -4.10 -22.96
N VAL A 21 16.91 -3.35 -24.06
CA VAL A 21 15.88 -3.44 -25.11
C VAL A 21 16.54 -3.79 -26.43
N GLU A 22 15.96 -4.78 -27.13
CA GLU A 22 16.44 -5.23 -28.43
C GLU A 22 15.25 -5.54 -29.30
N ASN A 23 15.21 -4.95 -30.50
CA ASN A 23 14.10 -5.14 -31.43
C ASN A 23 12.74 -4.84 -30.77
N ASP A 24 12.70 -3.74 -30.02
CA ASP A 24 11.48 -3.26 -29.36
C ASP A 24 10.94 -4.25 -28.33
N LYS A 25 11.80 -5.08 -27.76
CA LYS A 25 11.43 -5.99 -26.66
C LYS A 25 12.42 -5.87 -25.52
N VAL A 26 11.93 -5.98 -24.31
CA VAL A 26 12.81 -6.02 -23.15
C VAL A 26 13.43 -7.40 -23.08
N VAL A 27 14.75 -7.46 -22.98
CA VAL A 27 15.50 -8.73 -22.92
C VAL A 27 16.27 -8.89 -21.63
N GLY A 28 16.28 -7.90 -20.76
CA GLY A 28 16.99 -7.99 -19.49
C GLY A 28 16.89 -6.71 -18.71
N ALA A 29 17.52 -6.72 -17.53
CA ALA A 29 17.56 -5.56 -16.65
C ALA A 29 18.85 -5.55 -15.85
N GLU A 30 19.33 -4.34 -15.56
CA GLU A 30 20.48 -4.09 -14.69
C GLU A 30 20.12 -3.02 -13.69
N GLY A 31 20.76 -3.03 -12.52
CA GLY A 31 20.60 -1.93 -11.58
C GLY A 31 21.24 -0.66 -12.13
N ALA A 32 20.51 0.45 -12.01
CA ALA A 32 21.07 1.77 -12.29
C ALA A 32 21.40 2.45 -10.96
N ASN A 33 22.33 3.40 -11.00
CA ASN A 33 22.84 3.99 -9.76
C ASN A 33 21.90 5.09 -9.22
N GLY A 34 20.73 4.68 -8.81
CA GLY A 34 19.74 5.60 -8.24
C GLY A 34 20.03 5.91 -6.79
N ARG A 35 19.36 6.96 -6.30
CA ARG A 35 19.55 7.44 -4.93
C ARG A 35 19.24 6.36 -3.88
N THR A 36 18.16 5.60 -4.08
CA THR A 36 17.73 4.65 -3.07
C THR A 36 18.33 3.27 -3.23
N ASN A 37 18.74 2.89 -4.44
CA ASN A 37 19.20 1.51 -4.66
C ASN A 37 20.69 1.38 -4.94
N GLU A 38 21.40 2.45 -5.26
CA GLU A 38 22.85 2.44 -5.38
C GLU A 38 23.35 1.31 -6.30
N GLY A 39 22.67 1.13 -7.43
CA GLY A 39 23.05 0.15 -8.43
C GLY A 39 22.58 -1.27 -8.18
N GLN A 40 21.86 -1.52 -7.09
CA GLN A 40 21.44 -2.87 -6.71
C GLN A 40 19.95 -3.06 -6.97
N LEU A 41 19.55 -4.28 -7.32
CA LEU A 41 18.15 -4.67 -7.48
C LEU A 41 17.91 -5.97 -6.73
N CYS A 42 16.65 -6.21 -6.40
CA CYS A 42 16.25 -7.53 -5.90
C CYS A 42 15.77 -8.38 -7.08
N LEU A 43 15.34 -9.60 -6.78
CA LEU A 43 14.96 -10.54 -7.85
C LEU A 43 13.83 -9.98 -8.73
N LYS A 44 12.92 -9.20 -8.17
CA LYS A 44 11.84 -8.64 -8.97
C LYS A 44 12.34 -7.58 -9.96
N GLY A 45 13.32 -6.81 -9.54
CA GLY A 45 13.93 -5.85 -10.46
C GLY A 45 14.68 -6.53 -11.61
N TYR A 46 15.46 -7.58 -11.28
CA TYR A 46 16.21 -8.27 -12.30
C TYR A 46 15.36 -9.09 -13.25
N TYR A 47 14.23 -9.65 -12.78
CA TYR A 47 13.48 -10.64 -13.55
C TYR A 47 12.01 -10.33 -13.73
N GLY A 48 11.54 -9.19 -13.25
CA GLY A 48 10.12 -8.87 -13.24
C GLY A 48 9.64 -8.03 -14.41
N TRP A 49 10.30 -8.10 -15.55
CA TRP A 49 10.00 -7.28 -16.73
C TRP A 49 9.34 -8.04 -17.86
N ASP A 50 9.43 -9.38 -17.90
CA ASP A 50 9.00 -10.08 -19.11
C ASP A 50 7.48 -10.23 -19.23
N PHE A 51 6.72 -9.76 -18.24
CA PHE A 51 5.27 -9.62 -18.47
C PHE A 51 4.97 -8.67 -19.62
N LEU A 52 5.92 -7.79 -19.95
CA LEU A 52 5.79 -6.90 -21.12
C LEU A 52 5.84 -7.66 -22.44
N ASN A 53 6.34 -8.87 -22.43
CA ASN A 53 6.55 -9.65 -23.65
C ASN A 53 5.39 -10.60 -23.97
N ASP A 54 4.22 -10.33 -23.41
CA ASP A 54 2.97 -11.04 -23.73
C ASP A 54 3.07 -12.55 -23.46
N THR A 55 3.65 -12.89 -22.30
CA THR A 55 3.90 -14.29 -21.94
C THR A 55 2.63 -15.08 -21.70
N ASN A 56 1.56 -14.43 -21.24
CA ASN A 56 0.26 -15.06 -21.00
C ASN A 56 0.35 -16.25 -20.04
N LEU A 57 1.25 -16.15 -19.06
CA LEU A 57 1.43 -17.25 -18.09
C LEU A 57 0.29 -17.30 -17.09
N LEU A 58 -0.13 -16.14 -16.56
CA LEU A 58 -1.24 -16.11 -15.62
C LEU A 58 -2.52 -15.67 -16.30
N THR A 59 -2.56 -14.45 -16.84
CA THR A 59 -3.72 -13.95 -17.58
C THR A 59 -3.24 -13.18 -18.80
N PRO A 60 -4.06 -13.10 -19.84
CA PRO A 60 -3.67 -12.38 -21.05
C PRO A 60 -3.72 -10.87 -20.87
N ARG A 61 -2.93 -10.19 -21.64
CA ARG A 61 -2.94 -8.74 -21.76
C ARG A 61 -4.26 -8.29 -22.37
N LEU A 62 -4.84 -7.23 -21.82
CA LEU A 62 -6.02 -6.59 -22.41
C LEU A 62 -5.57 -5.74 -23.59
N LYS A 63 -6.21 -5.90 -24.74
CA LYS A 63 -5.79 -5.24 -25.97
C LYS A 63 -6.90 -4.49 -26.69
N SER A 64 -8.17 -4.68 -26.29
CA SER A 64 -9.31 -4.00 -26.90
C SER A 64 -10.29 -3.56 -25.84
N PRO A 65 -10.96 -2.43 -26.04
CA PRO A 65 -12.08 -2.09 -25.15
C PRO A 65 -13.17 -3.15 -25.27
N MET A 66 -13.84 -3.42 -24.15
CA MET A 66 -14.92 -4.42 -24.15
C MET A 66 -16.08 -3.93 -23.29
N ILE A 67 -17.29 -4.32 -23.67
CA ILE A 67 -18.48 -4.00 -22.88
C ILE A 67 -19.34 -5.26 -22.70
N ARG A 68 -20.11 -5.25 -21.62
CA ARG A 68 -21.23 -6.17 -21.40
C ARG A 68 -22.50 -5.35 -21.42
N ARG A 69 -23.41 -5.66 -22.33
CA ARG A 69 -24.65 -4.89 -22.38
C ARG A 69 -25.60 -5.26 -21.25
N GLU A 70 -25.48 -6.50 -20.77
CA GLU A 70 -26.25 -6.97 -19.64
C GLU A 70 -25.34 -7.76 -18.70
N ARG A 71 -25.58 -7.60 -17.41
CA ARG A 71 -24.81 -8.33 -16.38
C ARG A 71 -24.98 -9.84 -16.63
N GLY A 72 -23.90 -10.59 -16.58
CA GLY A 72 -23.91 -12.02 -16.82
C GLY A 72 -23.71 -12.45 -18.27
N SER A 73 -23.75 -11.53 -19.21
CA SER A 73 -23.48 -11.86 -20.61
C SER A 73 -21.96 -11.85 -20.84
N LYS A 74 -21.54 -12.30 -22.03
CA LYS A 74 -20.14 -12.25 -22.42
C LYS A 74 -19.71 -10.83 -22.76
N PHE A 75 -18.43 -10.55 -22.56
CA PHE A 75 -17.85 -9.31 -23.08
C PHE A 75 -17.88 -9.31 -24.59
N GLU A 76 -18.03 -8.11 -25.13
CA GLU A 76 -18.04 -7.86 -26.56
C GLU A 76 -16.97 -6.82 -26.86
N ALA A 77 -16.00 -7.15 -27.71
CA ALA A 77 -14.97 -6.19 -28.11
C ALA A 77 -15.61 -5.12 -28.98
N VAL A 78 -15.29 -3.86 -28.68
CA VAL A 78 -15.88 -2.72 -29.39
C VAL A 78 -14.79 -1.69 -29.67
N SER A 79 -15.14 -0.66 -30.44
CA SER A 79 -14.22 0.45 -30.68
C SER A 79 -14.09 1.31 -29.43
N TRP A 80 -13.03 2.12 -29.39
CA TRP A 80 -12.88 3.10 -28.31
C TRP A 80 -14.08 4.05 -28.27
N ASP A 81 -14.54 4.53 -29.44
CA ASP A 81 -15.68 5.44 -29.46
C ASP A 81 -16.90 4.80 -28.81
N GLU A 82 -17.16 3.55 -29.15
CA GLU A 82 -18.33 2.86 -28.59
C GLU A 82 -18.18 2.62 -27.09
N ALA A 83 -16.98 2.21 -26.64
CA ALA A 83 -16.75 1.95 -25.22
C ALA A 83 -16.89 3.23 -24.41
N ILE A 84 -16.30 4.33 -24.88
CA ILE A 84 -16.38 5.61 -24.17
C ILE A 84 -17.82 6.10 -24.12
N GLU A 85 -18.56 5.99 -25.24
CA GLU A 85 -19.96 6.38 -25.25
C GLU A 85 -20.80 5.56 -24.28
N PHE A 86 -20.59 4.25 -24.26
CA PHE A 86 -21.32 3.36 -23.36
C PHE A 86 -21.05 3.72 -21.90
N ALA A 87 -19.77 3.87 -21.54
CA ALA A 87 -19.39 4.15 -20.16
C ALA A 87 -19.81 5.55 -19.72
N SER A 88 -19.54 6.56 -20.56
CA SER A 88 -19.82 7.95 -20.19
C SER A 88 -21.31 8.23 -20.09
N SER A 89 -22.11 7.66 -20.99
CA SER A 89 -23.55 7.89 -20.93
C SER A 89 -24.15 7.27 -19.66
N ARG A 90 -23.65 6.10 -19.26
CA ARG A 90 -24.15 5.45 -18.05
C ARG A 90 -23.70 6.19 -16.79
N LEU A 91 -22.47 6.69 -16.77
CA LEU A 91 -22.01 7.51 -15.65
C LEU A 91 -22.85 8.79 -15.55
N SER A 92 -23.10 9.43 -16.67
CA SER A 92 -23.92 10.66 -16.69
C SER A 92 -25.34 10.38 -16.20
N ALA A 93 -25.92 9.25 -16.62
CA ALA A 93 -27.27 8.89 -16.18
C ALA A 93 -27.32 8.63 -14.68
N ILE A 94 -26.31 7.95 -14.14
CA ILE A 94 -26.26 7.67 -12.71
C ILE A 94 -26.09 8.98 -11.92
N LYS A 95 -25.21 9.86 -12.40
CA LYS A 95 -25.03 11.16 -11.76
C LYS A 95 -26.34 11.96 -11.76
N ALA A 96 -27.05 11.97 -12.90
CA ALA A 96 -28.31 12.71 -13.01
C ALA A 96 -29.37 12.14 -12.09
N LYS A 97 -29.46 10.83 -11.97
CA LYS A 97 -30.52 10.17 -11.21
C LYS A 97 -30.25 10.18 -9.71
N TYR A 98 -29.03 9.91 -9.31
CA TYR A 98 -28.69 9.69 -7.89
C TYR A 98 -27.77 10.75 -7.29
N GLY A 99 -27.19 11.62 -8.12
CA GLY A 99 -26.23 12.60 -7.66
C GLY A 99 -24.78 12.12 -7.85
N PRO A 100 -23.83 13.05 -7.80
CA PRO A 100 -22.42 12.71 -8.06
C PRO A 100 -21.82 11.75 -7.05
N ASP A 101 -22.26 11.79 -5.80
CA ASP A 101 -21.68 10.93 -4.78
C ASP A 101 -22.10 9.47 -4.93
N ALA A 102 -22.97 9.14 -5.88
CA ALA A 102 -23.31 7.76 -6.20
C ALA A 102 -22.22 7.07 -7.00
N ILE A 103 -21.16 7.78 -7.40
CA ILE A 103 -20.07 7.24 -8.21
C ILE A 103 -18.79 7.25 -7.36
N MET A 104 -18.11 6.09 -7.31
CA MET A 104 -16.84 5.92 -6.62
C MET A 104 -15.73 5.70 -7.65
N THR A 105 -14.55 6.25 -7.39
CA THR A 105 -13.38 6.06 -8.26
C THR A 105 -12.18 5.61 -7.45
N THR A 106 -11.22 4.94 -8.10
CA THR A 106 -9.95 4.62 -7.46
C THR A 106 -8.78 5.26 -8.17
N GLY A 107 -7.68 5.42 -7.42
CA GLY A 107 -6.38 5.64 -8.01
C GLY A 107 -5.63 4.33 -8.14
N SER A 108 -4.45 4.39 -8.72
CA SER A 108 -3.59 3.22 -8.86
C SER A 108 -2.21 3.52 -8.30
N ALA A 109 -1.78 2.68 -7.39
CA ALA A 109 -0.54 2.91 -6.65
C ALA A 109 0.69 2.33 -7.35
N ARG A 110 0.59 2.04 -8.64
CA ARG A 110 1.68 1.39 -9.36
C ARG A 110 1.89 1.99 -10.74
N GLY A 111 1.94 1.14 -11.74
CA GLY A 111 2.34 1.43 -13.10
C GLY A 111 1.87 2.71 -13.75
N PRO A 112 0.61 3.14 -13.55
CA PRO A 112 0.14 4.35 -14.24
C PRO A 112 0.91 5.62 -13.88
N GLY A 113 1.33 5.79 -12.63
CA GLY A 113 2.13 6.94 -12.25
C GLY A 113 1.33 8.12 -11.75
N ASN A 114 2.06 9.18 -11.42
CA ASN A 114 1.48 10.36 -10.77
C ASN A 114 0.54 11.12 -11.68
N GLU A 115 0.93 11.29 -12.94
CA GLU A 115 0.13 12.08 -13.86
C GLU A 115 -1.24 11.47 -14.07
N ALA A 116 -1.31 10.15 -14.23
CA ALA A 116 -2.59 9.48 -14.40
C ALA A 116 -3.46 9.62 -13.16
N ASN A 117 -2.85 9.52 -11.98
CA ASN A 117 -3.60 9.68 -10.74
C ASN A 117 -4.11 11.11 -10.58
N TYR A 118 -3.29 12.09 -10.93
CA TYR A 118 -3.75 13.48 -10.90
C TYR A 118 -4.96 13.68 -11.81
N VAL A 119 -4.90 13.14 -13.04
CA VAL A 119 -6.01 13.32 -13.99
C VAL A 119 -7.26 12.59 -13.48
N MET A 120 -7.11 11.41 -12.87
CA MET A 120 -8.28 10.69 -12.36
C MET A 120 -8.99 11.47 -11.25
N GLN A 121 -8.24 12.03 -10.29
CA GLN A 121 -8.91 12.77 -9.23
C GLN A 121 -9.51 14.07 -9.76
N LYS A 122 -8.87 14.70 -10.75
CA LYS A 122 -9.47 15.86 -11.42
C LYS A 122 -10.76 15.46 -12.12
N PHE A 123 -10.76 14.34 -12.81
CA PHE A 123 -11.96 13.81 -13.48
C PHE A 123 -13.09 13.62 -12.46
N ALA A 124 -12.80 12.97 -11.33
CA ALA A 124 -13.83 12.72 -10.33
C ALA A 124 -14.37 14.04 -9.74
N ARG A 125 -13.47 14.96 -9.42
CA ARG A 125 -13.86 16.19 -8.72
C ARG A 125 -14.47 17.24 -9.65
N ALA A 126 -13.87 17.45 -10.81
CA ALA A 126 -14.31 18.52 -11.73
C ALA A 126 -15.41 18.04 -12.69
N VAL A 127 -15.39 16.77 -13.12
CA VAL A 127 -16.32 16.30 -14.13
C VAL A 127 -17.51 15.59 -13.47
N ILE A 128 -17.24 14.62 -12.60
CA ILE A 128 -18.34 13.95 -11.89
C ILE A 128 -18.91 14.86 -10.81
N GLY A 129 -18.06 15.52 -10.05
CA GLY A 129 -18.48 16.42 -8.99
C GLY A 129 -18.45 15.79 -7.61
N THR A 130 -17.56 14.82 -7.40
CA THR A 130 -17.50 14.08 -6.14
C THR A 130 -16.07 13.97 -5.63
N ASN A 131 -15.92 13.89 -4.31
CA ASN A 131 -14.64 13.57 -3.69
C ASN A 131 -14.53 12.07 -3.38
N ASN A 132 -15.33 11.24 -4.00
CA ASN A 132 -15.23 9.78 -3.86
C ASN A 132 -14.05 9.28 -4.67
N VAL A 133 -12.86 9.58 -4.17
CA VAL A 133 -11.58 9.15 -4.73
C VAL A 133 -10.79 8.52 -3.59
N ASP A 134 -10.27 7.32 -3.82
CA ASP A 134 -9.46 6.64 -2.80
C ASP A 134 -8.56 5.65 -3.52
N HIS A 135 -7.72 4.93 -2.78
CA HIS A 135 -6.87 3.94 -3.43
C HIS A 135 -6.35 2.95 -2.37
N CYS A 136 -5.44 2.06 -2.79
CA CYS A 136 -5.04 0.96 -1.92
C CYS A 136 -4.30 1.40 -0.65
N ALA A 137 -3.87 2.66 -0.55
CA ALA A 137 -3.33 3.14 0.73
C ALA A 137 -4.34 2.98 1.86
N ARG A 138 -5.64 3.03 1.51
CA ARG A 138 -6.69 2.83 2.52
C ARG A 138 -6.53 1.51 3.25
N VAL A 139 -6.13 0.48 2.53
CA VAL A 139 -5.91 -0.82 3.13
C VAL A 139 -4.46 -1.09 3.55
N UNK A 140 -3.61 -0.05 3.28
CA UNK A 140 -2.35 -0.27 3.56
C UNK A 140 -1.86 0.55 4.59
N HIS A 141 -1.51 1.79 4.22
CA HIS A 141 -0.80 2.68 5.15
C HIS A 141 -1.60 3.93 5.54
N ALA A 142 -2.91 3.95 5.30
CA ALA A 142 -3.70 5.10 5.75
C ALA A 142 -3.52 5.41 7.24
N PRO A 143 -3.34 4.41 8.12
CA PRO A 143 -3.06 4.74 9.52
C PRO A 143 -1.77 5.53 9.72
N SER A 144 -0.75 5.26 8.89
CA SER A 144 0.50 6.04 8.99
C SER A 144 0.24 7.49 8.62
N VAL A 145 -0.52 7.72 7.56
CA VAL A 145 -0.86 9.08 7.15
C VAL A 145 -1.60 9.81 8.26
N SER A 146 -2.68 9.20 8.75
CA SER A 146 -3.51 9.85 9.79
C SER A 146 -2.73 10.10 11.08
N GLY A 147 -1.99 9.10 11.51
CA GLY A 147 -1.25 9.22 12.78
C GLY A 147 -0.13 10.23 12.71
N LEU A 148 0.62 10.24 11.61
CA LEU A 148 1.74 11.18 11.48
C LEU A 148 1.26 12.59 11.17
N GLU A 149 0.21 12.77 10.37
CA GLU A 149 -0.33 14.11 10.15
C GLU A 149 -0.78 14.74 11.47
N THR A 150 -1.41 13.94 12.33
CA THR A 150 -1.89 14.44 13.61
C THR A 150 -0.75 14.79 14.55
N THR A 151 0.33 14.02 14.55
CA THR A 151 1.41 14.19 15.52
C THR A 151 2.51 15.12 15.05
N VAL A 152 2.94 14.99 13.79
CA VAL A 152 4.07 15.79 13.29
C VAL A 152 3.72 16.61 12.06
N GLY A 153 2.54 16.43 11.52
CA GLY A 153 2.04 17.28 10.42
C GLY A 153 2.34 16.77 9.03
N ASN A 154 2.95 15.59 8.90
CA ASN A 154 3.32 15.06 7.59
C ASN A 154 3.25 13.55 7.63
N GLY A 155 2.47 12.95 6.74
CA GLY A 155 2.16 11.53 6.78
C GLY A 155 3.13 10.61 6.06
N ALA A 156 4.30 11.11 5.66
CA ALA A 156 5.28 10.32 4.92
C ALA A 156 6.52 10.07 5.77
N MET A 157 7.46 9.26 5.24
CA MET A 157 8.75 9.07 5.90
C MET A 157 9.42 10.41 6.14
N SER A 158 9.84 10.66 7.36
CA SER A 158 10.47 11.95 7.70
C SER A 158 11.91 12.04 7.20
N ASN A 159 12.55 10.90 6.94
CA ASN A 159 13.94 10.84 6.55
C ASN A 159 14.08 9.94 5.31
N ALA A 160 15.15 10.14 4.57
CA ALA A 160 15.34 9.43 3.30
C ALA A 160 15.79 7.99 3.53
N ILE A 161 15.46 7.12 2.57
CA ILE A 161 15.87 5.72 2.65
C ILE A 161 17.39 5.57 2.82
N PRO A 162 18.23 6.28 2.05
CA PRO A 162 19.69 6.15 2.29
C PRO A 162 20.15 6.58 3.67
N GLU A 163 19.40 7.44 4.37
CA GLU A 163 19.76 7.83 5.74
C GLU A 163 19.72 6.66 6.73
N ILE A 164 19.03 5.57 6.35
CA ILE A 164 19.01 4.37 7.21
C ILE A 164 20.45 3.91 7.50
N GLN A 165 21.35 4.02 6.52
CA GLN A 165 22.74 3.62 6.69
C GLN A 165 23.48 4.47 7.74
N GLU A 166 22.98 5.66 8.01
CA GLU A 166 23.63 6.62 8.91
C GLU A 166 23.13 6.57 10.33
N THR A 167 22.02 5.88 10.57
CA THR A 167 21.44 5.83 11.90
C THR A 167 22.35 5.06 12.85
N LYS A 168 22.20 5.30 14.14
CA LYS A 168 22.96 4.58 15.17
C LYS A 168 22.12 3.54 15.88
N CYS A 169 20.80 3.62 15.75
CA CYS A 169 19.88 2.61 16.28
C CYS A 169 18.63 2.56 15.42
N LEU A 170 18.23 1.36 15.03
CA LEU A 170 16.97 1.13 14.32
C LEU A 170 16.02 0.38 15.24
N LEU A 171 14.81 0.92 15.37
CA LEU A 171 13.69 0.22 15.97
C LEU A 171 12.77 -0.16 14.82
N VAL A 172 12.70 -1.44 14.50
CA VAL A 172 11.93 -1.96 13.37
C VAL A 172 10.70 -2.65 13.94
N PHE A 173 9.53 -2.13 13.62
CA PHE A 173 8.29 -2.55 14.28
C PHE A 173 7.30 -3.05 13.23
N GLY A 174 6.98 -4.36 13.28
CA GLY A 174 5.97 -4.92 12.39
C GLY A 174 6.31 -4.78 10.91
N TYR A 175 7.56 -5.02 10.55
CA TYR A 175 8.04 -4.74 9.21
C TYR A 175 9.04 -5.81 8.77
N ASN A 176 8.68 -6.56 7.73
CA ASN A 176 9.55 -7.58 7.15
C ASN A 176 10.21 -7.01 5.89
N ALA A 177 11.28 -6.25 6.10
CA ALA A 177 11.95 -5.55 5.02
C ALA A 177 12.47 -6.50 3.95
N ALA A 178 13.00 -7.66 4.36
CA ALA A 178 13.63 -8.59 3.44
C ALA A 178 12.65 -9.12 2.39
N ASP A 179 11.40 -9.32 2.77
CA ASP A 179 10.40 -9.82 1.83
C ASP A 179 9.66 -8.69 1.11
N SER A 180 9.45 -7.56 1.78
CA SER A 180 8.64 -6.47 1.23
C SER A 180 9.45 -5.47 0.44
N HIS A 181 10.67 -5.15 0.91
CA HIS A 181 11.54 -4.14 0.31
C HIS A 181 12.99 -4.60 0.41
N PRO A 182 13.40 -5.60 -0.39
CA PRO A 182 14.74 -6.17 -0.18
C PRO A 182 15.89 -5.17 -0.23
N ILE A 183 15.74 -4.09 -1.01
CA ILE A 183 16.81 -3.09 -1.08
C ILE A 183 16.82 -2.21 0.18
N VAL A 184 15.65 -1.94 0.78
CA VAL A 184 15.65 -1.30 2.11
C VAL A 184 16.31 -2.21 3.14
N ALA A 185 16.06 -3.52 3.07
CA ALA A 185 16.74 -4.48 3.95
C ALA A 185 18.26 -4.38 3.81
N ARG A 186 18.75 -4.14 2.59
CA ARG A 186 20.17 -3.95 2.35
C ARG A 186 20.71 -2.71 3.10
N HIS A 187 19.92 -1.63 3.12
CA HIS A 187 20.31 -0.44 3.89
C HIS A 187 20.34 -0.73 5.39
N ILE A 188 19.43 -1.57 5.87
CA ILE A 188 19.46 -1.98 7.29
C ILE A 188 20.74 -2.77 7.59
N LEU A 189 21.12 -3.68 6.70
CA LEU A 189 22.36 -4.44 6.87
C LEU A 189 23.58 -3.52 6.88
N LYS A 190 23.59 -2.50 6.02
CA LYS A 190 24.69 -1.53 6.01
C LYS A 190 24.73 -0.74 7.32
N ALA A 191 23.57 -0.35 7.84
CA ALA A 191 23.52 0.34 9.14
C ALA A 191 24.16 -0.52 10.23
N LYS A 192 23.78 -1.81 10.26
CA LYS A 192 24.35 -2.72 11.26
C LYS A 192 25.85 -2.88 11.07
N ALA A 193 26.32 -3.03 9.83
CA ALA A 193 27.74 -3.14 9.55
C ALA A 193 28.49 -1.88 9.98
N ASN A 194 27.85 -0.73 9.95
CA ASN A 194 28.41 0.54 10.39
C ASN A 194 28.29 0.75 11.90
N GLY A 195 27.83 -0.25 12.65
CA GLY A 195 27.77 -0.21 14.11
C GLY A 195 26.42 0.12 14.71
N ALA A 196 25.39 0.30 13.91
CA ALA A 196 24.06 0.59 14.46
C ALA A 196 23.52 -0.62 15.22
N LYS A 197 22.76 -0.36 16.28
CA LYS A 197 21.99 -1.41 16.96
C LYS A 197 20.68 -1.59 16.24
N VAL A 198 20.21 -2.84 16.13
CA VAL A 198 18.95 -3.16 15.47
C VAL A 198 18.04 -3.87 16.47
N ILE A 199 16.88 -3.27 16.71
CA ILE A 199 15.84 -3.81 17.60
C ILE A 199 14.64 -4.14 16.71
N VAL A 200 14.15 -5.38 16.81
CA VAL A 200 13.00 -5.79 15.98
C VAL A 200 11.87 -6.25 16.89
N CYS A 201 10.69 -5.65 16.67
CA CYS A 201 9.46 -6.03 17.36
C CYS A 201 8.55 -6.68 16.32
N ASP A 202 8.43 -7.99 16.35
CA ASP A 202 7.67 -8.75 15.38
C ASP A 202 7.33 -10.11 15.96
N PRO A 203 6.09 -10.58 15.82
CA PRO A 203 5.75 -11.92 16.33
C PRO A 203 6.55 -13.05 15.67
N ARG A 204 6.94 -12.85 14.40
CA ARG A 204 7.73 -13.87 13.69
C ARG A 204 9.20 -13.52 13.69
N MET A 205 10.04 -14.57 13.59
CA MET A 205 11.48 -14.34 13.40
C MET A 205 11.73 -14.08 11.91
N VAL A 206 11.38 -12.87 11.45
CA VAL A 206 11.66 -12.45 10.08
C VAL A 206 13.18 -12.30 9.89
N GLU A 207 13.64 -12.11 8.65
CA GLU A 207 15.07 -12.06 8.39
C GLU A 207 15.76 -10.95 9.17
N THR A 208 15.10 -9.80 9.29
CA THR A 208 15.67 -8.70 10.10
C THR A 208 15.79 -9.10 11.58
N ALA A 209 14.83 -9.88 12.09
CA ALA A 209 14.92 -10.35 13.47
C ALA A 209 16.09 -11.31 13.67
N ARG A 210 16.43 -12.10 12.64
CA ARG A 210 17.56 -13.03 12.75
C ARG A 210 18.88 -12.31 12.97
N ILE A 211 19.03 -11.10 12.43
CA ILE A 211 20.28 -10.35 12.55
C ILE A 211 20.20 -9.25 13.63
N ALA A 212 19.07 -9.15 14.32
CA ALA A 212 18.85 -8.09 15.27
C ALA A 212 19.72 -8.28 16.53
N ASP A 213 20.09 -7.17 17.15
CA ASP A 213 20.72 -7.21 18.47
C ASP A 213 19.70 -7.61 19.55
N GLN A 214 18.43 -7.22 19.34
CA GLN A 214 17.35 -7.57 20.26
C GLN A 214 16.10 -7.86 19.43
N TRP A 215 15.48 -9.00 19.67
CA TRP A 215 14.22 -9.37 19.04
C TRP A 215 13.16 -9.53 20.12
N LEU A 216 12.05 -8.81 19.95
CA LEU A 216 10.92 -8.85 20.88
C LEU A 216 9.74 -9.52 20.17
N PRO A 217 9.53 -10.84 20.38
CA PRO A 217 8.43 -11.56 19.71
C PRO A 217 7.10 -11.35 20.44
N LEU A 218 6.53 -10.17 20.31
CA LEU A 218 5.30 -9.82 21.00
C LEU A 218 4.10 -10.59 20.42
N LYS A 219 3.12 -10.83 21.27
CA LYS A 219 1.88 -11.46 20.81
C LYS A 219 1.17 -10.58 19.78
N ASN A 220 0.61 -11.24 18.78
CA ASN A 220 -0.18 -10.54 17.77
C ASN A 220 -1.29 -9.74 18.44
N GLY A 221 -1.46 -8.49 18.02
CA GLY A 221 -2.51 -7.63 18.57
C GLY A 221 -2.11 -6.87 19.83
N SER A 222 -0.84 -6.93 20.24
CA SER A 222 -0.40 -6.26 21.46
C SER A 222 0.46 -5.02 21.20
N ASN A 223 0.48 -4.51 19.98
CA ASN A 223 1.36 -3.40 19.61
C ASN A 223 1.25 -2.20 20.55
N MET A 224 0.01 -1.75 20.82
CA MET A 224 -0.18 -0.53 21.60
C MET A 224 0.33 -0.70 23.02
N ALA A 225 0.17 -1.90 23.60
CA ALA A 225 0.66 -2.15 24.95
C ALA A 225 2.18 -2.06 25.00
N LEU A 226 2.88 -2.60 23.98
CA LEU A 226 4.34 -2.53 23.96
C LEU A 226 4.82 -1.09 23.77
N VAL A 227 4.18 -0.34 22.86
CA VAL A 227 4.56 1.04 22.62
C VAL A 227 4.36 1.87 23.89
N ASN A 228 3.24 1.66 24.59
CA ASN A 228 2.98 2.35 25.84
C ASN A 228 4.03 1.99 26.90
N ALA A 229 4.45 0.72 26.97
CA ALA A 229 5.48 0.31 27.93
C ALA A 229 6.83 0.96 27.60
N PHE A 230 7.17 1.06 26.33
CA PHE A 230 8.37 1.79 25.92
C PHE A 230 8.31 3.23 26.41
N ALA A 231 7.20 3.91 26.19
CA ALA A 231 7.05 5.30 26.64
C ALA A 231 7.11 5.41 28.15
N ASN A 232 6.51 4.44 28.86
CA ASN A 232 6.54 4.40 30.32
C ASN A 232 7.98 4.38 30.84
N VAL A 233 8.83 3.50 30.25
CA VAL A 233 10.22 3.40 30.66
C VAL A 233 10.97 4.71 30.37
N LEU A 234 10.77 5.27 29.19
CA LEU A 234 11.44 6.53 28.83
C LEU A 234 11.14 7.63 29.84
N ILE A 235 9.89 7.72 30.28
CA ILE A 235 9.46 8.78 31.18
C ILE A 235 9.94 8.48 32.61
N ASN A 236 9.68 7.25 33.10
CA ASN A 236 9.97 6.92 34.50
C ASN A 236 11.45 6.85 34.79
N GLU A 237 12.26 6.48 33.79
CA GLU A 237 13.73 6.42 34.03
C GLU A 237 14.45 7.69 33.60
N GLY A 238 13.70 8.72 33.18
CA GLY A 238 14.30 9.98 32.79
C GLY A 238 15.13 9.89 31.51
N LEU A 239 14.78 8.96 30.61
CA LEU A 239 15.52 8.74 29.37
C LEU A 239 15.02 9.61 28.24
N TYR A 240 13.96 10.36 28.44
CA TYR A 240 13.46 11.25 27.40
C TYR A 240 14.25 12.55 27.37
N ASN A 241 14.22 13.24 26.26
CA ASN A 241 14.91 14.52 26.06
C ASN A 241 14.04 15.64 26.60
N LYS A 242 14.33 16.05 27.86
CA LYS A 242 13.47 16.98 28.56
C LYS A 242 13.40 18.34 27.86
N ALA A 243 14.52 18.84 27.35
CA ALA A 243 14.54 20.13 26.68
C ALA A 243 13.75 20.08 25.37
N PHE A 244 13.91 19.02 24.59
CA PHE A 244 13.17 18.86 23.34
C PHE A 244 11.66 18.81 23.61
N VAL A 245 11.27 18.01 24.61
CA VAL A 245 9.86 17.87 24.95
C VAL A 245 9.26 19.20 25.36
N ALA A 246 9.98 19.93 26.23
CA ALA A 246 9.49 21.22 26.73
C ALA A 246 9.38 22.26 25.63
N ASN A 247 10.34 22.31 24.72
CA ASN A 247 10.42 23.38 23.72
C ASN A 247 9.66 23.10 22.42
N TYR A 248 9.53 21.81 22.04
CA TYR A 248 9.07 21.48 20.69
C TYR A 248 7.84 20.57 20.64
N THR A 249 7.27 20.21 21.80
CA THR A 249 6.09 19.35 21.80
C THR A 249 4.99 19.94 22.68
N GLU A 250 3.80 19.37 22.53
CA GLU A 250 2.62 19.66 23.35
C GLU A 250 1.98 18.34 23.77
N GLY A 251 1.33 18.34 24.95
CA GLY A 251 0.56 17.20 25.38
C GLY A 251 1.29 16.25 26.30
N PHE A 252 2.46 16.62 26.83
CA PHE A 252 3.29 15.70 27.60
C PHE A 252 2.58 15.20 28.85
N GLU A 253 1.91 16.07 29.63
CA GLU A 253 1.32 15.65 30.89
C GLU A 253 0.18 14.63 30.69
N THR A 254 -0.67 14.86 29.70
CA THR A 254 -1.74 13.91 29.37
C THR A 254 -1.15 12.59 28.87
N PHE A 255 -0.13 12.67 28.02
CA PHE A 255 0.57 11.49 27.51
C PHE A 255 1.13 10.65 28.67
N LYS A 256 1.85 11.32 29.57
CA LYS A 256 2.46 10.68 30.76
C LYS A 256 1.41 9.97 31.60
N ALA A 257 0.27 10.64 31.83
CA ALA A 257 -0.81 10.07 32.62
C ALA A 257 -1.39 8.83 31.96
N THR A 258 -1.56 8.85 30.63
CA THR A 258 -2.13 7.71 29.94
C THR A 258 -1.23 6.48 29.99
N VAL A 259 0.10 6.66 29.84
CA VAL A 259 1.00 5.50 29.82
C VAL A 259 1.43 5.05 31.21
N ALA A 260 1.01 5.76 32.27
CA ALA A 260 1.51 5.51 33.63
C ALA A 260 1.30 4.07 34.08
N LYS A 261 0.17 3.45 33.74
CA LYS A 261 -0.10 2.08 34.16
C LYS A 261 0.60 1.02 33.32
N TYR A 262 1.15 1.40 32.18
CA TYR A 262 1.75 0.45 31.24
C TYR A 262 3.21 0.19 31.57
N THR A 263 3.47 -0.27 32.79
CA THR A 263 4.84 -0.67 33.17
C THR A 263 5.20 -1.93 32.36
N PRO A 264 6.50 -2.19 32.18
CA PRO A 264 6.89 -3.44 31.54
C PRO A 264 6.31 -4.67 32.23
N GLU A 265 6.22 -4.65 33.57
CA GLU A 265 5.63 -5.77 34.30
C GLU A 265 4.14 -5.93 33.99
N TYR A 266 3.41 -4.84 33.91
CA TYR A 266 1.98 -4.88 33.62
C TYR A 266 1.72 -5.49 32.24
N VAL A 267 2.55 -5.15 31.24
CA VAL A 267 2.28 -5.60 29.89
C VAL A 267 2.82 -7.00 29.58
N GLU A 268 3.52 -7.64 30.53
CA GLU A 268 4.01 -9.01 30.28
C GLU A 268 2.86 -9.95 29.89
N GLY A 269 1.72 -9.84 30.58
CA GLY A 269 0.58 -10.69 30.30
C GLY A 269 -0.11 -10.40 28.98
N ILE A 270 0.05 -9.18 28.46
CA ILE A 270 -0.55 -8.77 27.19
C ILE A 270 0.36 -9.13 26.02
N THR A 271 1.66 -8.84 26.17
CA THR A 271 2.62 -8.97 25.07
C THR A 271 3.35 -10.31 25.04
N GLY A 272 3.39 -11.01 26.18
CA GLY A 272 4.20 -12.22 26.30
C GLY A 272 5.69 -11.97 26.41
N LEU A 273 6.09 -10.71 26.57
CA LEU A 273 7.51 -10.34 26.65
C LEU A 273 7.93 -10.15 28.10
N LYS A 274 9.19 -10.46 28.37
CA LYS A 274 9.76 -10.22 29.71
C LYS A 274 10.01 -8.73 29.91
N ALA A 275 9.70 -8.24 31.12
CA ALA A 275 9.90 -6.83 31.44
C ALA A 275 11.34 -6.39 31.22
N ALA A 276 12.32 -7.25 31.56
CA ALA A 276 13.71 -6.92 31.36
C ALA A 276 14.06 -6.69 29.90
N ASP A 277 13.46 -7.48 29.00
CA ASP A 277 13.72 -7.34 27.56
C ASP A 277 13.12 -6.05 27.02
N ILE A 278 11.94 -5.67 27.52
CA ILE A 278 11.30 -4.42 27.12
C ILE A 278 12.18 -3.24 27.53
N ARG A 279 12.65 -3.24 28.77
CA ARG A 279 13.52 -2.18 29.25
C ARG A 279 14.82 -2.10 28.48
N ALA A 280 15.46 -3.25 28.23
CA ALA A 280 16.71 -3.27 27.48
C ALA A 280 16.54 -2.66 26.08
N ALA A 281 15.45 -3.00 25.40
CA ALA A 281 15.23 -2.53 24.06
C ALA A 281 15.07 -1.00 24.01
N ILE A 282 14.21 -0.45 24.86
CA ILE A 282 13.95 0.99 24.77
C ILE A 282 15.11 1.82 25.33
N ARG A 283 15.87 1.26 26.29
CA ARG A 283 17.09 1.93 26.73
C ARG A 283 18.10 2.03 25.58
N THR A 284 18.28 0.96 24.82
CA THR A 284 19.17 0.98 23.66
C THR A 284 18.76 2.08 22.69
N TYR A 285 17.45 2.17 22.40
CA TYR A 285 16.92 3.19 21.50
C TYR A 285 17.19 4.59 22.02
N ALA A 286 16.91 4.82 23.31
CA ALA A 286 17.01 6.16 23.91
C ALA A 286 18.44 6.64 24.08
N GLU A 287 19.36 5.71 24.36
CA GLU A 287 20.75 6.09 24.66
C GLU A 287 21.57 6.32 23.41
N SER A 288 21.05 5.98 22.25
CA SER A 288 21.74 6.20 20.99
C SER A 288 21.69 7.69 20.61
N PRO A 289 22.77 8.21 20.01
CA PRO A 289 22.77 9.62 19.59
C PRO A 289 21.84 9.91 18.43
N ALA A 290 21.44 8.92 17.65
CA ALA A 290 20.51 9.11 16.53
C ALA A 290 19.78 7.80 16.30
N SER A 291 18.48 7.78 16.53
CA SER A 291 17.65 6.58 16.40
C SER A 291 16.53 6.81 15.41
N MET A 292 16.19 5.75 14.68
CA MET A 292 15.17 5.79 13.63
C MET A 292 14.18 4.67 13.87
N ILE A 293 12.90 4.94 13.64
CA ILE A 293 11.84 3.94 13.73
C ILE A 293 11.32 3.64 12.32
N LEU A 294 11.29 2.36 11.96
CA LEU A 294 10.71 1.92 10.69
C LEU A 294 9.56 0.97 10.98
N TRP A 295 8.48 1.09 10.23
CA TRP A 295 7.38 0.14 10.37
C TRP A 295 6.71 -0.17 9.04
N GLY A 296 5.97 -1.27 9.05
CA GLY A 296 5.20 -1.72 7.89
C GLY A 296 3.78 -2.10 8.29
N MET A 297 3.21 -3.03 7.55
CA MET A 297 1.81 -3.43 7.73
C MET A 297 1.55 -4.12 9.07
N GLY A 298 2.58 -4.62 9.74
CA GLY A 298 2.42 -5.19 11.08
C GLY A 298 1.97 -4.17 12.10
N VAL A 299 2.08 -2.89 11.78
CA VAL A 299 1.52 -1.81 12.59
C VAL A 299 0.17 -1.37 12.04
N THR A 300 0.04 -1.25 10.71
CA THR A 300 -1.08 -0.52 10.12
C THR A 300 -2.31 -1.37 9.84
N GLN A 301 -2.20 -2.69 9.85
CA GLN A 301 -3.35 -3.53 9.50
C GLN A 301 -3.98 -4.18 10.73
N TYR A 302 -4.21 -3.34 11.75
CA TYR A 302 -4.92 -3.69 12.99
C TYR A 302 -5.98 -2.64 13.27
N GLY A 303 -6.97 -3.04 14.05
CA GLY A 303 -8.09 -2.15 14.39
C GLY A 303 -7.70 -0.95 15.24
N GLN A 304 -6.49 -0.93 15.81
CA GLN A 304 -6.00 0.20 16.61
C GLN A 304 -4.75 0.83 15.98
N ALA A 305 -4.63 0.76 14.68
CA ALA A 305 -3.38 1.12 13.99
C ALA A 305 -3.02 2.60 14.13
N VAL A 306 -4.00 3.50 14.02
CA VAL A 306 -3.70 4.94 14.10
C VAL A 306 -3.12 5.28 15.46
N ASP A 307 -3.67 4.70 16.53
CA ASP A 307 -3.14 4.94 17.87
C ASP A 307 -1.69 4.45 17.99
N VAL A 308 -1.37 3.31 17.38
CA VAL A 308 0.00 2.77 17.45
C VAL A 308 0.95 3.71 16.70
N VAL A 309 0.55 4.22 15.53
CA VAL A 309 1.39 5.16 14.80
C VAL A 309 1.66 6.42 15.63
N LYS A 310 0.61 6.95 16.28
CA LYS A 310 0.79 8.12 17.15
C LYS A 310 1.75 7.81 18.28
N GLY A 311 1.67 6.61 18.85
CA GLY A 311 2.57 6.19 19.90
C GLY A 311 4.01 6.07 19.42
N LEU A 312 4.23 5.52 18.25
CA LEU A 312 5.58 5.42 17.68
C LEU A 312 6.17 6.80 17.43
N ALA A 313 5.38 7.71 16.84
CA ALA A 313 5.81 9.10 16.71
C ALA A 313 6.13 9.71 18.07
N GLY A 314 5.34 9.36 19.08
CA GLY A 314 5.58 9.82 20.46
C GLY A 314 6.93 9.36 20.97
N LEU A 315 7.35 8.13 20.69
CA LEU A 315 8.67 7.67 21.12
C LEU A 315 9.79 8.53 20.50
N ALA A 316 9.64 8.84 19.21
CA ALA A 316 10.62 9.68 18.52
C ALA A 316 10.61 11.10 19.07
N LEU A 317 9.44 11.65 19.36
CA LEU A 317 9.32 12.98 19.95
C LEU A 317 9.90 13.03 21.35
N LEU A 318 9.63 12.01 22.17
CA LEU A 318 10.16 11.98 23.55
C LEU A 318 11.67 11.99 23.58
N THR A 319 12.30 11.40 22.56
CA THR A 319 13.76 11.26 22.54
C THR A 319 14.45 12.26 21.62
N GLY A 320 13.67 13.19 21.02
CA GLY A 320 14.24 14.22 20.16
C GLY A 320 14.78 13.66 18.83
N ASN A 321 14.22 12.56 18.37
CA ASN A 321 14.72 11.89 17.17
C ASN A 321 13.94 12.30 15.94
N PHE A 322 13.94 13.60 15.64
CA PHE A 322 13.42 14.18 14.41
C PHE A 322 14.34 15.33 14.01
N GLY A 323 14.33 15.63 12.73
CA GLY A 323 14.98 16.85 12.23
C GLY A 323 16.48 16.71 12.00
N ARG A 324 17.02 15.53 12.15
CA ARG A 324 18.45 15.26 11.92
C ARG A 324 18.59 14.01 11.07
N ARG A 325 19.68 13.93 10.32
CA ARG A 325 19.93 12.74 9.51
C ARG A 325 20.06 11.51 10.41
N GLY A 326 19.49 10.40 9.96
CA GLY A 326 19.55 9.14 10.68
C GLY A 326 18.59 9.02 11.83
N THR A 327 17.62 9.93 11.93
CA THR A 327 16.57 9.87 12.95
C THR A 327 15.21 9.68 12.25
N GLY A 328 14.15 9.93 12.97
CA GLY A 328 12.82 10.05 12.42
C GLY A 328 11.97 8.81 12.45
N CYS A 329 10.85 8.91 11.73
CA CYS A 329 9.86 7.87 11.60
C CYS A 329 9.66 7.52 10.14
N GLY A 330 9.71 6.23 9.82
CA GLY A 330 9.62 5.78 8.44
C GLY A 330 8.58 4.69 8.25
N PRO A 331 7.33 5.07 7.90
CA PRO A 331 6.40 4.08 7.36
C PRO A 331 6.86 3.73 5.94
N VAL A 332 7.37 2.51 5.75
CA VAL A 332 7.91 2.15 4.46
C VAL A 332 6.75 1.62 3.61
N ARG A 333 6.25 2.51 2.72
CA ARG A 333 5.07 2.22 1.90
C ARG A 333 5.32 1.05 0.96
N GLY A 334 4.28 0.26 0.70
CA GLY A 334 4.40 -0.97 -0.06
C GLY A 334 4.68 -0.78 -1.54
N GLN A 335 3.66 -0.39 -2.30
CA GLN A 335 3.78 -0.32 -3.76
C GLN A 335 4.68 0.83 -4.20
N ASN A 336 5.16 0.73 -5.44
CA ASN A 336 6.16 1.66 -5.94
C ASN A 336 5.66 3.10 -6.02
N ASN A 337 4.37 3.29 -6.17
CA ASN A 337 3.82 4.65 -6.28
C ASN A 337 2.66 4.91 -5.31
N VAL A 338 2.58 4.17 -4.20
CA VAL A 338 1.51 4.45 -3.25
C VAL A 338 1.71 5.83 -2.60
N GLN A 339 2.95 6.22 -2.36
CA GLN A 339 3.24 7.56 -1.88
C GLN A 339 2.76 8.58 -2.90
N GLY A 340 3.08 8.37 -4.19
CA GLY A 340 2.71 9.30 -5.24
C GLY A 340 1.21 9.42 -5.46
N THR A 341 0.49 8.32 -5.30
CA THR A 341 -0.96 8.37 -5.45
C THR A 341 -1.57 9.25 -4.36
N CYS A 342 -1.04 9.18 -3.14
CA CYS A 342 -1.41 10.12 -2.08
C CYS A 342 -0.99 11.55 -2.45
N ASP A 343 0.25 11.71 -2.93
CA ASP A 343 0.77 13.04 -3.29
C ASP A 343 -0.12 13.73 -4.33
N MET A 344 -0.73 12.95 -5.22
CA MET A 344 -1.55 13.47 -6.31
C MET A 344 -3.02 13.65 -5.94
N GLY A 345 -3.39 13.43 -4.69
CA GLY A 345 -4.72 13.73 -4.22
C GLY A 345 -5.77 12.64 -4.40
N MET A 346 -5.36 11.39 -4.61
CA MET A 346 -6.33 10.29 -4.63
C MET A 346 -6.72 9.90 -3.20
N LEU A 347 -7.17 10.89 -2.47
CA LEU A 347 -7.60 10.77 -1.07
C LEU A 347 -8.93 11.51 -0.93
N PRO A 348 -9.91 10.92 -0.25
CA PRO A 348 -11.24 11.53 -0.25
C PRO A 348 -11.33 12.88 0.45
N HIS A 349 -10.35 13.22 1.28
CA HIS A 349 -10.38 14.46 2.07
C HIS A 349 -9.34 15.48 1.65
N GLN A 350 -8.48 15.18 0.65
CA GLN A 350 -7.39 16.08 0.27
C GLN A 350 -7.22 16.15 -1.25
N PHE A 351 -7.04 17.35 -1.74
CA PHE A 351 -6.58 17.63 -3.10
C PHE A 351 -5.09 17.29 -3.23
N PRO A 352 -4.55 17.31 -4.46
CA PRO A 352 -3.10 17.13 -4.62
C PRO A 352 -2.31 18.05 -3.69
N GLY A 353 -1.18 17.55 -3.20
CA GLY A 353 -0.35 18.35 -2.29
C GLY A 353 -0.88 18.43 -0.87
N TYR A 354 -1.75 17.49 -0.50
CA TYR A 354 -2.25 17.38 0.88
C TYR A 354 -3.04 18.60 1.32
N GLN A 355 -3.80 19.18 0.41
CA GLN A 355 -4.60 20.39 0.64
C GLN A 355 -6.04 19.99 0.90
N SER A 356 -6.62 20.48 1.98
CA SER A 356 -7.93 20.02 2.45
C SER A 356 -9.06 20.39 1.48
N VAL A 357 -9.91 19.40 1.14
CA VAL A 357 -11.10 19.70 0.33
C VAL A 357 -12.10 20.56 1.08
N ALA A 358 -12.06 20.55 2.41
CA ALA A 358 -13.00 21.29 3.25
C ALA A 358 -12.63 22.78 3.39
N ASP A 359 -11.43 23.16 2.97
CA ASP A 359 -10.99 24.56 3.06
C ASP A 359 -11.57 25.36 1.89
N PRO A 360 -12.43 26.36 2.14
CA PRO A 360 -13.07 27.08 1.04
C PRO A 360 -12.09 27.77 0.10
N ALA A 361 -10.98 28.32 0.61
CA ALA A 361 -10.00 29.02 -0.22
C ALA A 361 -9.28 28.04 -1.14
N ILE A 362 -8.92 26.88 -0.61
CA ILE A 362 -8.25 25.86 -1.41
C ILE A 362 -9.21 25.31 -2.46
N SER A 363 -10.45 25.02 -2.07
CA SER A 363 -11.45 24.53 -3.01
C SER A 363 -11.65 25.54 -4.16
N ALA A 364 -11.70 26.82 -3.84
CA ALA A 364 -11.86 27.88 -4.85
C ALA A 364 -10.64 27.93 -5.78
N LYS A 365 -9.44 27.72 -5.24
CA LYS A 365 -8.23 27.73 -6.06
C LYS A 365 -8.29 26.62 -7.12
N PHE A 366 -8.64 25.40 -6.71
CA PHE A 366 -8.73 24.30 -7.65
C PHE A 366 -9.89 24.46 -8.63
N ALA A 367 -11.03 24.98 -8.16
CA ALA A 367 -12.17 25.22 -9.05
C ALA A 367 -11.80 26.19 -10.17
N LYS A 368 -11.11 27.28 -9.82
CA LYS A 368 -10.68 28.28 -10.79
C LYS A 368 -9.71 27.66 -11.80
N ALA A 369 -8.72 26.91 -11.30
CA ALA A 369 -7.72 26.30 -12.18
C ALA A 369 -8.35 25.29 -13.14
N TRP A 370 -9.35 24.56 -12.69
CA TRP A 370 -10.00 23.53 -13.49
C TRP A 370 -11.19 24.06 -14.31
N GLY A 371 -11.50 25.36 -14.16
CA GLY A 371 -12.53 25.97 -14.98
C GLY A 371 -13.95 25.54 -14.65
N VAL A 372 -14.21 25.24 -13.38
CA VAL A 372 -15.55 24.89 -12.91
C VAL A 372 -16.02 25.92 -11.89
N GLU A 373 -17.33 26.03 -11.74
CA GLU A 373 -17.91 27.03 -10.85
C GLU A 373 -17.55 26.75 -9.39
N SER A 374 -17.62 25.49 -8.99
CA SER A 374 -17.32 25.11 -7.61
C SER A 374 -16.95 23.62 -7.57
N LEU A 375 -16.35 23.21 -6.44
CA LEU A 375 -16.03 21.82 -6.15
C LEU A 375 -16.63 21.44 -4.81
N SER A 376 -16.94 20.17 -4.64
CA SER A 376 -17.46 19.67 -3.37
C SER A 376 -16.43 19.92 -2.27
N GLN A 377 -16.89 20.39 -1.12
CA GLN A 377 -16.06 20.53 0.07
C GLN A 377 -16.32 19.42 1.07
N LYS A 378 -17.14 18.47 0.71
CA LYS A 378 -17.48 17.32 1.56
C LYS A 378 -16.50 16.19 1.28
N PRO A 379 -15.81 15.66 2.30
CA PRO A 379 -14.96 14.50 2.07
C PRO A 379 -15.75 13.32 1.50
N GLY A 380 -15.11 12.59 0.60
CA GLY A 380 -15.77 11.48 -0.07
C GLY A 380 -15.79 10.20 0.75
N TYR A 381 -16.42 9.17 0.20
CA TYR A 381 -16.41 7.84 0.81
C TYR A 381 -15.01 7.24 0.74
N ARG A 382 -14.66 6.49 1.76
CA ARG A 382 -13.44 5.70 1.73
C ARG A 382 -13.73 4.35 1.06
N LEU A 383 -12.72 3.77 0.45
CA LEU A 383 -12.87 2.52 -0.28
C LEU A 383 -13.53 1.43 0.56
N THR A 384 -13.15 1.33 1.83
CA THR A 384 -13.66 0.29 2.71
C THR A 384 -15.08 0.54 3.22
N GLU A 385 -15.67 1.69 2.90
CA GLU A 385 -17.07 1.96 3.23
C GLU A 385 -18.03 1.50 2.14
N LEU A 386 -17.53 1.09 0.98
CA LEU A 386 -18.37 0.86 -0.19
C LEU A 386 -19.46 -0.18 0.03
N GLY A 387 -19.15 -1.26 0.75
CA GLY A 387 -20.14 -2.29 1.01
C GLY A 387 -21.39 -1.72 1.67
N HIS A 388 -21.18 -0.89 2.69
CA HIS A 388 -22.31 -0.26 3.40
C HIS A 388 -23.01 0.75 2.50
N LYS A 389 -22.25 1.52 1.73
CA LYS A 389 -22.87 2.54 0.86
C LYS A 389 -23.70 1.91 -0.24
N VAL A 390 -23.28 0.76 -0.76
CA VAL A 390 -24.08 0.03 -1.74
C VAL A 390 -25.37 -0.50 -1.09
N GLU A 391 -25.25 -1.09 0.10
CA GLU A 391 -26.43 -1.60 0.83
C GLU A 391 -27.44 -0.50 1.12
N GLU A 392 -26.94 0.72 1.41
CA GLU A 392 -27.79 1.87 1.70
C GLU A 392 -28.38 2.51 0.43
N GLY A 393 -27.99 2.03 -0.74
CA GLY A 393 -28.43 2.62 -2.01
C GLY A 393 -27.74 3.92 -2.37
N LYS A 394 -26.62 4.25 -1.72
CA LYS A 394 -25.92 5.51 -1.90
C LYS A 394 -24.82 5.47 -2.92
N CYS A 395 -24.33 4.27 -3.27
CA CYS A 395 -23.28 4.13 -4.30
C CYS A 395 -23.78 3.17 -5.37
N LYS A 396 -23.72 3.61 -6.62
CA LYS A 396 -24.29 2.87 -7.74
C LYS A 396 -23.28 2.53 -8.83
N ALA A 397 -22.14 3.21 -8.86
CA ALA A 397 -21.14 2.98 -9.89
C ALA A 397 -19.74 3.01 -9.30
N PHE A 398 -18.85 2.24 -9.90
CA PHE A 398 -17.47 2.13 -9.43
C PHE A 398 -16.55 2.11 -10.66
N TYR A 399 -15.66 3.12 -10.75
CA TYR A 399 -14.68 3.22 -11.81
C TYR A 399 -13.31 2.92 -11.21
N ILE A 400 -12.77 1.77 -11.56
CA ILE A 400 -11.54 1.21 -10.98
C ILE A 400 -10.44 1.28 -12.03
N PHE A 401 -9.26 1.86 -11.67
CA PHE A 401 -8.15 1.74 -12.61
C PHE A 401 -6.90 1.25 -11.89
N GLY A 402 -6.25 0.26 -12.50
CA GLY A 402 -4.97 -0.24 -12.05
C GLY A 402 -4.99 -0.86 -10.66
N GLU A 403 -6.11 -1.45 -10.27
CA GLU A 403 -6.26 -2.14 -8.99
C GLU A 403 -7.09 -3.39 -9.15
N ASP A 404 -6.90 -4.34 -8.23
CA ASP A 404 -7.65 -5.60 -8.26
C ASP A 404 -8.30 -5.85 -6.90
N PRO A 405 -9.29 -5.02 -6.53
CA PRO A 405 -9.88 -5.13 -5.18
C PRO A 405 -10.60 -6.44 -4.94
N ALA A 406 -11.06 -7.15 -5.97
CA ALA A 406 -11.66 -8.47 -5.78
C ALA A 406 -10.64 -9.51 -5.32
N GLN A 407 -9.38 -9.13 -5.16
CA GLN A 407 -8.36 -9.97 -4.54
C GLN A 407 -7.74 -9.32 -3.32
N THR A 408 -7.75 -8.00 -3.23
CA THR A 408 -7.02 -7.30 -2.16
C THR A 408 -7.88 -6.84 -0.99
N GLU A 409 -9.21 -6.74 -1.17
CA GLU A 409 -10.07 -6.30 -0.08
C GLU A 409 -10.27 -7.41 0.95
N ALA A 410 -10.57 -6.99 2.19
CA ALA A 410 -10.90 -7.95 3.24
C ALA A 410 -12.28 -8.56 2.96
N ASP A 411 -12.50 -9.80 3.37
CA ASP A 411 -13.79 -10.49 3.20
C ASP A 411 -14.22 -10.45 1.74
N LEU A 412 -13.52 -11.21 0.91
CA LEU A 412 -13.75 -11.17 -0.53
C LEU A 412 -15.18 -11.53 -0.93
N GLY A 413 -15.83 -12.41 -0.17
CA GLY A 413 -17.24 -12.72 -0.45
C GLY A 413 -18.11 -11.48 -0.36
N GLN A 414 -17.90 -10.67 0.68
CA GLN A 414 -18.63 -9.42 0.82
C GLN A 414 -18.29 -8.45 -0.30
N PHE A 415 -17.01 -8.38 -0.67
CA PHE A 415 -16.63 -7.44 -1.72
C PHE A 415 -17.25 -7.83 -3.07
N ARG A 416 -17.32 -9.14 -3.37
CA ARG A 416 -17.99 -9.57 -4.60
C ARG A 416 -19.48 -9.18 -4.58
N ARG A 417 -20.14 -9.27 -3.43
CA ARG A 417 -21.54 -8.83 -3.31
C ARG A 417 -21.64 -7.32 -3.53
N THR A 418 -20.66 -6.56 -3.05
CA THR A 418 -20.61 -5.11 -3.26
C THR A 418 -20.55 -4.78 -4.74
N LEU A 419 -19.67 -5.43 -5.49
CA LEU A 419 -19.58 -5.20 -6.94
C LEU A 419 -20.86 -5.60 -7.66
N ALA A 420 -21.43 -6.74 -7.26
CA ALA A 420 -22.67 -7.22 -7.89
C ALA A 420 -23.84 -6.26 -7.65
N GLY A 421 -23.80 -5.52 -6.54
CA GLY A 421 -24.86 -4.55 -6.22
C GLY A 421 -24.74 -3.22 -6.92
N MET A 422 -23.64 -2.97 -7.62
CA MET A 422 -23.47 -1.74 -8.39
C MET A 422 -24.23 -1.82 -9.73
N GLU A 423 -24.72 -0.68 -10.19
CA GLU A 423 -25.35 -0.62 -11.52
C GLU A 423 -24.32 -0.56 -12.64
N LEU A 424 -23.11 -0.10 -12.33
CA LEU A 424 -22.06 0.04 -13.36
C LEU A 424 -20.70 -0.15 -12.70
N VAL A 425 -19.90 -1.04 -13.28
CA VAL A 425 -18.51 -1.24 -12.87
C VAL A 425 -17.63 -1.07 -14.12
N ILE A 426 -16.73 -0.11 -14.08
CA ILE A 426 -15.75 0.15 -15.14
C ILE A 426 -14.37 -0.25 -14.59
N VAL A 427 -13.63 -1.06 -15.35
CA VAL A 427 -12.26 -1.41 -14.99
C VAL A 427 -11.33 -1.01 -16.12
N GLN A 428 -10.32 -0.23 -15.78
CA GLN A 428 -9.28 0.22 -16.70
C GLN A 428 -7.98 -0.41 -16.21
N ASP A 429 -7.42 -1.31 -17.00
CA ASP A 429 -6.28 -2.10 -16.50
C ASP A 429 -5.49 -2.66 -17.69
N ILE A 430 -4.43 -3.38 -17.38
CA ILE A 430 -3.56 -3.96 -18.41
C ILE A 430 -3.79 -5.46 -18.58
N PHE A 431 -4.26 -6.15 -17.55
CA PHE A 431 -4.52 -7.59 -17.60
C PHE A 431 -5.96 -7.87 -17.19
N MET A 432 -6.48 -9.01 -17.63
CA MET A 432 -7.79 -9.48 -17.17
C MET A 432 -7.63 -10.02 -15.75
N THR A 433 -7.99 -9.20 -14.76
CA THR A 433 -7.94 -9.56 -13.35
C THR A 433 -9.29 -10.15 -12.94
N GLN A 434 -9.35 -10.65 -11.70
CA GLN A 434 -10.62 -11.11 -11.18
C GLN A 434 -11.63 -9.97 -11.06
N THR A 435 -11.17 -8.77 -10.73
CA THR A 435 -12.05 -7.60 -10.71
C THR A 435 -12.52 -7.25 -12.12
N ALA A 436 -11.62 -7.26 -13.09
CA ALA A 436 -11.97 -6.92 -14.47
C ALA A 436 -13.03 -7.86 -15.03
N GLU A 437 -12.95 -9.15 -14.68
CA GLU A 437 -13.91 -10.12 -15.15
C GLU A 437 -15.34 -9.80 -14.66
N MET A 438 -15.45 -9.11 -13.52
CA MET A 438 -16.75 -8.71 -12.97
C MET A 438 -17.25 -7.37 -13.51
N ALA A 439 -16.51 -6.71 -14.37
CA ALA A 439 -16.86 -5.37 -14.86
C ALA A 439 -17.92 -5.41 -15.94
N ASP A 440 -18.55 -4.26 -16.19
CA ASP A 440 -19.44 -4.03 -17.32
C ASP A 440 -18.69 -3.41 -18.50
N VAL A 441 -17.61 -2.68 -18.22
CA VAL A 441 -16.77 -2.01 -19.22
C VAL A 441 -15.31 -2.28 -18.88
N ILE A 442 -14.53 -2.66 -19.87
CA ILE A 442 -13.09 -2.83 -19.74
C ILE A 442 -12.39 -1.89 -20.70
N LEU A 443 -11.46 -1.08 -20.17
CA LEU A 443 -10.71 -0.10 -20.97
C LEU A 443 -9.22 -0.46 -20.85
N PRO A 444 -8.59 -0.90 -21.97
CA PRO A 444 -7.21 -1.40 -21.91
C PRO A 444 -6.20 -0.26 -21.94
N ALA A 445 -5.30 -0.25 -20.95
CA ALA A 445 -4.33 0.83 -20.80
C ALA A 445 -2.92 0.38 -21.16
N THR A 446 -2.04 1.38 -21.39
CA THR A 446 -0.61 1.10 -21.50
C THR A 446 -0.05 0.67 -20.16
N SER A 447 1.04 -0.08 -20.22
CA SER A 447 1.69 -0.64 -19.04
C SER A 447 2.98 0.10 -18.72
N TRP A 448 3.51 -0.14 -17.52
CA TRP A 448 4.89 0.22 -17.21
C TRP A 448 5.79 -0.26 -18.35
N GLY A 449 6.74 0.57 -18.75
CA GLY A 449 7.59 0.27 -19.89
C GLY A 449 7.02 0.74 -21.22
N GLU A 450 5.73 1.06 -21.25
CA GLU A 450 5.05 1.49 -22.49
C GLU A 450 4.61 2.94 -22.44
N HIS A 451 4.84 3.63 -21.32
CA HIS A 451 4.55 5.06 -21.18
C HIS A 451 5.54 5.67 -20.20
N GLU A 452 5.40 6.96 -19.95
CA GLU A 452 6.34 7.68 -19.11
C GLU A 452 5.60 8.55 -18.09
N GLY A 453 6.33 9.05 -17.12
CA GLY A 453 5.76 9.91 -16.08
C GLY A 453 6.67 9.99 -14.87
N VAL A 454 6.05 10.21 -13.72
CA VAL A 454 6.74 10.37 -12.44
C VAL A 454 6.16 9.40 -11.42
N TYR A 455 7.04 8.76 -10.66
CA TYR A 455 6.67 8.00 -9.45
C TYR A 455 7.22 8.72 -8.22
N SER A 456 6.60 8.48 -7.06
CA SER A 456 7.15 8.93 -5.77
C SER A 456 7.58 7.71 -4.97
N SER A 457 8.85 7.63 -4.61
CA SER A 457 9.32 6.59 -3.70
C SER A 457 8.77 6.81 -2.30
N ALA A 458 8.87 5.77 -1.47
CA ALA A 458 8.31 5.81 -0.10
C ALA A 458 8.84 6.99 0.71
N ASP A 459 10.05 7.45 0.41
CA ASP A 459 10.68 8.55 1.13
C ASP A 459 10.48 9.90 0.47
N ARG A 460 9.36 10.08 -0.24
CA ARG A 460 8.97 11.36 -0.84
C ARG A 460 9.80 11.76 -2.05
N GLY A 461 10.40 10.79 -2.73
CA GLY A 461 11.29 11.08 -3.85
C GLY A 461 10.60 10.97 -5.20
N PHE A 462 10.39 12.11 -5.87
CA PHE A 462 9.89 12.13 -7.23
C PHE A 462 10.97 11.70 -8.21
N GLN A 463 10.64 10.78 -9.11
CA GLN A 463 11.57 10.25 -10.09
C GLN A 463 10.86 10.01 -11.41
N ARG A 464 11.53 10.29 -12.53
CA ARG A 464 10.97 9.99 -13.84
C ARG A 464 11.06 8.50 -14.13
N PHE A 465 9.99 7.93 -14.69
CA PHE A 465 10.06 6.64 -15.36
C PHE A 465 9.80 6.86 -16.85
N TYR A 466 10.40 6.01 -17.68
CA TYR A 466 10.46 6.25 -19.11
C TYR A 466 9.91 5.10 -19.91
N LYS A 467 9.39 5.43 -21.10
CA LYS A 467 8.94 4.43 -22.07
C LYS A 467 10.14 3.68 -22.62
N ALA A 468 10.06 2.37 -22.69
CA ALA A 468 11.12 1.52 -23.21
C ALA A 468 10.70 0.79 -24.48
N VAL A 469 9.43 0.42 -24.62
CA VAL A 469 8.93 -0.36 -25.74
C VAL A 469 7.60 0.23 -26.23
N THR A 470 7.24 -0.14 -27.44
CA THR A 470 5.97 0.30 -28.03
C THR A 470 4.81 -0.51 -27.44
N PRO A 471 3.74 0.14 -27.01
CA PRO A 471 2.57 -0.59 -26.48
C PRO A 471 1.82 -1.30 -27.61
N PRO A 472 0.93 -2.25 -27.27
CA PRO A 472 0.01 -2.79 -28.29
C PRO A 472 -0.75 -1.67 -28.98
N GLU A 473 -1.17 -1.93 -30.22
CA GLU A 473 -1.68 -0.87 -31.08
C GLU A 473 -2.91 -0.17 -30.55
N ASN A 474 -3.81 -0.91 -29.91
CA ASN A 474 -5.13 -0.38 -29.56
C ASN A 474 -5.29 -0.06 -28.07
N VAL A 475 -4.21 0.06 -27.31
CA VAL A 475 -4.30 0.50 -25.90
C VAL A 475 -3.91 1.97 -25.84
N LYS A 476 -4.33 2.63 -24.75
CA LYS A 476 -4.07 4.06 -24.58
C LYS A 476 -3.50 4.35 -23.20
N PRO A 477 -2.69 5.39 -23.04
CA PRO A 477 -2.25 5.78 -21.68
C PRO A 477 -3.48 6.11 -20.82
N ASP A 478 -3.36 5.82 -19.53
CA ASP A 478 -4.48 6.04 -18.61
C ASP A 478 -5.00 7.47 -18.66
N TRP A 479 -4.10 8.46 -18.64
CA TRP A 479 -4.54 9.86 -18.65
C TRP A 479 -5.33 10.19 -19.93
N ALA A 480 -4.97 9.58 -21.05
CA ALA A 480 -5.68 9.83 -22.30
C ALA A 480 -7.09 9.25 -22.27
N ILE A 481 -7.25 8.08 -21.63
CA ILE A 481 -8.58 7.48 -21.48
C ILE A 481 -9.47 8.39 -20.61
N PHE A 482 -8.94 8.93 -19.52
CA PHE A 482 -9.70 9.85 -18.68
C PHE A 482 -10.08 11.12 -19.45
N SER A 483 -9.18 11.60 -20.32
CA SER A 483 -9.47 12.77 -21.14
C SER A 483 -10.64 12.51 -22.09
N LEU A 484 -10.67 11.33 -22.72
CA LEU A 484 -11.78 10.93 -23.57
C LEU A 484 -13.07 10.85 -22.78
N MET A 485 -13.03 10.26 -21.62
CA MET A 485 -14.21 10.12 -20.77
C MET A 485 -14.75 11.48 -20.34
N ALA A 486 -13.86 12.37 -19.91
CA ALA A 486 -14.23 13.72 -19.48
C ALA A 486 -14.88 14.48 -20.63
N THR A 487 -14.26 14.43 -21.81
CA THR A 487 -14.78 15.13 -22.98
C THR A 487 -16.16 14.61 -23.34
N ALA A 488 -16.35 13.29 -23.28
CA ALA A 488 -17.67 12.70 -23.58
C ALA A 488 -18.73 13.10 -22.57
N MET A 489 -18.31 13.46 -21.33
CA MET A 489 -19.25 13.90 -20.31
C MET A 489 -19.43 15.42 -20.27
N GLY A 490 -18.92 16.11 -21.28
CA GLY A 490 -19.16 17.54 -21.44
C GLY A 490 -18.09 18.45 -20.86
N TYR A 491 -16.97 17.91 -20.45
CA TYR A 491 -15.84 18.69 -19.91
C TYR A 491 -14.65 18.49 -20.84
N PRO A 492 -14.38 19.43 -21.75
CA PRO A 492 -13.23 19.26 -22.65
C PRO A 492 -11.94 19.16 -21.86
N MET A 493 -11.23 18.06 -22.02
CA MET A 493 -9.97 17.83 -21.33
C MET A 493 -9.00 17.32 -22.38
N GLU A 494 -7.91 18.07 -22.56
CA GLU A 494 -6.92 17.71 -23.57
C GLU A 494 -5.52 17.98 -23.01
N TYR A 495 -4.71 16.96 -23.06
CA TYR A 495 -3.28 17.06 -22.74
C TYR A 495 -2.51 16.43 -23.89
N HIS A 496 -1.32 16.92 -24.14
CA HIS A 496 -0.48 16.38 -25.21
C HIS A 496 0.58 15.41 -24.70
N ASN A 497 0.96 15.54 -23.42
CA ASN A 497 1.98 14.67 -22.85
C ASN A 497 1.91 14.74 -21.32
N THR A 498 2.70 13.91 -20.67
CA THR A 498 2.70 13.85 -19.21
C THR A 498 3.31 15.10 -18.58
N GLU A 499 4.24 15.75 -19.25
CA GLU A 499 4.86 16.96 -18.70
C GLU A 499 3.83 18.10 -18.54
N GLU A 500 2.90 18.22 -19.50
CA GLU A 500 1.82 19.21 -19.35
C GLU A 500 0.98 18.94 -18.11
N ILE A 501 0.69 17.67 -17.86
CA ILE A 501 -0.10 17.28 -16.68
C ILE A 501 0.68 17.62 -15.41
N TRP A 502 1.95 17.24 -15.39
CA TRP A 502 2.81 17.51 -14.24
C TRP A 502 2.92 19.00 -13.94
N ASP A 503 3.12 19.82 -14.99
CA ASP A 503 3.25 21.27 -14.80
C ASP A 503 1.94 21.88 -14.31
N GLU A 504 0.78 21.40 -14.79
CA GLU A 504 -0.50 21.87 -14.27
C GLU A 504 -0.61 21.53 -12.77
N MET A 505 -0.26 20.33 -12.40
CA MET A 505 -0.35 19.86 -11.02
C MET A 505 0.57 20.66 -10.11
N ARG A 506 1.84 20.81 -10.48
CA ARG A 506 2.78 21.49 -9.58
C ARG A 506 2.48 22.97 -9.41
N ALA A 507 1.83 23.59 -10.39
CA ALA A 507 1.41 24.98 -10.25
C ALA A 507 0.36 25.17 -9.16
N LEU A 508 -0.33 24.08 -8.78
CA LEU A 508 -1.38 24.12 -7.75
C LEU A 508 -0.91 23.62 -6.38
N CYS A 509 0.33 23.12 -6.31
CA CYS A 509 0.81 22.44 -5.09
C CYS A 509 2.08 23.10 -4.60
N PRO A 510 1.99 23.94 -3.55
CA PRO A 510 3.20 24.61 -3.04
C PRO A 510 4.34 23.64 -2.68
N LEU A 511 4.02 22.46 -2.18
CA LEU A 511 5.06 21.48 -1.81
C LEU A 511 5.90 21.05 -3.00
N TYR A 512 5.36 21.09 -4.22
CA TYR A 512 5.98 20.52 -5.41
C TYR A 512 6.30 21.57 -6.48
N ALA A 513 6.07 22.84 -6.19
CA ALA A 513 6.08 23.88 -7.22
C ALA A 513 7.41 23.95 -7.98
N GLY A 514 8.51 23.62 -7.31
CA GLY A 514 9.83 23.70 -7.93
C GLY A 514 10.30 22.45 -8.66
N VAL A 515 9.48 21.41 -8.71
CA VAL A 515 9.92 20.12 -9.24
C VAL A 515 9.59 20.03 -10.73
N SER A 516 10.52 20.45 -11.57
CA SER A 516 10.36 20.32 -13.02
C SER A 516 10.79 18.94 -13.47
N TYR A 517 10.38 18.55 -14.69
CA TYR A 517 10.82 17.29 -15.27
C TYR A 517 12.35 17.24 -15.38
N ASP A 518 12.99 18.35 -15.72
CA ASP A 518 14.45 18.38 -15.84
C ASP A 518 15.15 18.04 -14.53
N LYS A 519 14.57 18.44 -13.38
CA LYS A 519 15.18 18.14 -12.09
C LYS A 519 15.14 16.65 -11.76
N MET A 520 14.28 15.90 -12.43
CA MET A 520 14.09 14.48 -12.17
C MET A 520 14.64 13.60 -13.30
N ALA A 521 15.37 14.19 -14.25
CA ALA A 521 15.81 13.44 -15.43
C ALA A 521 16.78 12.33 -15.07
N ASP A 522 16.64 11.22 -15.76
CA ASP A 522 17.56 10.09 -15.70
C ASP A 522 17.76 9.58 -14.26
N LEU A 523 18.96 9.71 -13.70
CA LEU A 523 19.26 9.18 -12.36
C LEU A 523 18.86 10.13 -11.23
N LYS A 524 18.40 11.35 -11.58
CA LYS A 524 18.07 12.35 -10.56
C LYS A 524 16.77 12.02 -9.85
N SER A 525 16.62 12.61 -8.67
CA SER A 525 15.44 12.42 -7.83
C SER A 525 15.28 13.67 -6.97
N VAL A 526 14.04 14.07 -6.69
CA VAL A 526 13.77 15.24 -5.86
C VAL A 526 12.80 14.85 -4.78
N GLN A 527 13.19 15.04 -3.52
CA GLN A 527 12.30 14.79 -2.39
C GLN A 527 11.56 16.09 -2.03
N TRP A 528 10.23 16.00 -1.96
CA TRP A 528 9.46 17.17 -1.55
C TRP A 528 9.56 17.35 -0.02
N PRO A 529 9.40 18.56 0.52
CA PRO A 529 9.07 19.84 -0.13
C PRO A 529 10.19 20.38 -1.03
N CYS A 530 9.78 20.94 -2.15
CA CYS A 530 10.68 21.61 -3.08
C CYS A 530 9.89 22.76 -3.70
N PRO A 531 9.81 23.90 -2.99
CA PRO A 531 8.87 24.97 -3.37
C PRO A 531 9.31 25.85 -4.53
N THR A 532 10.60 25.86 -4.88
CA THR A 532 11.12 26.67 -5.99
C THR A 532 12.08 25.84 -6.84
N GLU A 533 12.31 26.27 -8.06
CA GLU A 533 13.16 25.49 -8.97
C GLU A 533 14.63 25.47 -8.54
N ASP A 534 15.08 26.43 -7.76
CA ASP A 534 16.46 26.39 -7.26
C ASP A 534 16.60 25.64 -5.92
N HIS A 535 15.49 25.23 -5.33
CA HIS A 535 15.53 24.46 -4.09
C HIS A 535 15.97 23.01 -4.37
N PRO A 536 16.87 22.45 -3.56
CA PRO A 536 17.42 21.12 -3.86
C PRO A 536 16.50 19.94 -3.48
N GLY A 537 15.37 20.20 -2.86
CA GLY A 537 14.55 19.17 -2.26
C GLY A 537 14.91 18.96 -0.79
N THR A 538 14.18 18.11 -0.12
CA THR A 538 14.27 17.96 1.34
C THR A 538 14.42 16.50 1.72
N SER A 539 15.63 16.07 2.05
CA SER A 539 15.89 14.71 2.50
C SER A 539 15.33 14.46 3.90
N THR A 540 15.59 15.39 4.81
CA THR A 540 15.20 15.30 6.23
C THR A 540 14.15 16.34 6.53
N LEU A 541 12.95 15.91 6.92
CA LEU A 541 11.90 16.83 7.34
C LEU A 541 12.19 17.35 8.75
N PHE A 542 11.60 18.49 9.07
CA PHE A 542 11.56 19.06 10.43
C PHE A 542 12.91 19.54 10.92
N GLU A 543 13.84 19.86 10.04
CA GLU A 543 15.07 20.53 10.46
C GLU A 543 14.72 21.81 11.19
N GLY A 544 15.47 22.12 12.26
CA GLY A 544 15.16 23.26 13.10
C GLY A 544 14.04 22.98 14.08
N ASN A 545 13.57 21.73 14.13
CA ASN A 545 12.55 21.27 15.08
C ASN A 545 11.21 21.99 14.93
N VAL A 546 10.89 22.38 13.70
CA VAL A 546 9.59 22.97 13.37
C VAL A 546 8.74 21.90 12.69
N PHE A 547 7.62 21.56 13.31
CA PHE A 547 6.71 20.56 12.77
C PHE A 547 5.60 21.23 11.98
N THR A 548 5.00 20.52 11.04
CA THR A 548 3.98 21.11 10.15
C THR A 548 2.56 20.91 10.70
N THR A 549 2.44 20.90 12.00
CA THR A 549 1.16 20.94 12.71
C THR A 549 0.70 22.40 12.83
N PRO A 550 -0.57 22.66 13.20
CA PRO A 550 -1.03 24.05 13.33
C PRO A 550 -0.22 24.88 14.32
N SER A 551 0.26 24.30 15.42
CA SER A 551 1.06 25.04 16.42
C SER A 551 2.55 25.08 16.08
N GLY A 552 3.00 24.30 15.08
CA GLY A 552 4.41 24.16 14.77
C GLY A 552 5.15 23.20 15.71
N LYS A 553 4.43 22.54 16.61
CA LYS A 553 5.03 21.64 17.59
C LYS A 553 4.53 20.20 17.40
N GLY A 554 5.37 19.24 17.76
CA GLY A 554 4.96 17.84 17.77
C GLY A 554 3.90 17.59 18.82
N GLN A 555 2.96 16.71 18.53
CA GLN A 555 1.84 16.40 19.43
C GLN A 555 2.05 15.03 20.04
N LEU A 556 2.18 15.01 21.36
CA LEU A 556 2.30 13.75 22.11
C LEU A 556 0.89 13.25 22.43
N ILE A 557 0.52 12.12 21.84
CA ILE A 557 -0.82 11.57 21.97
C ILE A 557 -0.69 10.07 22.28
N ALA A 558 -1.20 9.66 23.44
CA ALA A 558 -1.21 8.27 23.85
C ALA A 558 -2.62 7.73 23.90
N SER A 559 -2.76 6.42 23.81
CA SER A 559 -4.07 5.76 23.83
C SER A 559 -3.96 4.46 24.63
N GLU A 560 -5.07 4.08 25.26
CA GLU A 560 -5.17 2.79 25.95
C GLU A 560 -5.14 1.66 24.92
N TRP A 561 -4.56 0.53 25.31
CA TRP A 561 -4.56 -0.67 24.47
C TRP A 561 -5.96 -1.28 24.41
N ARG A 562 -6.34 -1.74 23.22
CA ARG A 562 -7.54 -2.53 23.03
C ARG A 562 -7.17 -3.81 22.27
N PRO A 563 -7.73 -4.96 22.65
CA PRO A 563 -7.44 -6.19 21.88
C PRO A 563 -8.08 -6.16 20.51
N PRO A 564 -7.57 -6.97 19.57
CA PRO A 564 -8.25 -7.15 18.28
C PRO A 564 -9.67 -7.66 18.47
N LEU A 565 -10.53 -7.42 17.50
CA LEU A 565 -11.95 -7.68 17.64
C LEU A 565 -12.28 -9.17 17.76
N GLU A 566 -11.79 -9.99 16.82
CA GLU A 566 -12.23 -11.39 16.74
C GLU A 566 -11.20 -12.31 17.37
N GLN A 567 -11.44 -12.65 18.63
CA GLN A 567 -10.53 -13.51 19.37
C GLN A 567 -10.73 -14.98 19.06
N PRO A 568 -9.72 -15.82 19.19
CA PRO A 568 -9.90 -17.26 19.03
C PRO A 568 -10.94 -17.81 20.01
N CYS A 569 -11.59 -18.88 19.60
CA CYS A 569 -12.62 -19.54 20.40
C CYS A 569 -12.55 -21.05 20.10
N ALA A 570 -13.42 -21.82 20.76
CA ALA A 570 -13.37 -23.28 20.59
C ALA A 570 -13.58 -23.68 19.13
N GLU A 571 -14.46 -23.02 18.42
CA GLU A 571 -14.74 -23.36 17.01
C GLU A 571 -13.62 -22.88 16.06
N TYR A 572 -13.01 -21.73 16.36
CA TYR A 572 -11.95 -21.15 15.54
C TYR A 572 -10.76 -20.86 16.46
N PRO A 573 -9.94 -21.88 16.73
CA PRO A 573 -8.95 -21.77 17.82
C PRO A 573 -7.64 -21.08 17.46
N LEU A 574 -7.38 -20.79 16.17
CA LEU A 574 -6.12 -20.23 15.72
C LEU A 574 -6.34 -18.79 15.28
N VAL A 575 -5.28 -17.98 15.37
CA VAL A 575 -5.27 -16.64 14.82
C VAL A 575 -4.69 -16.70 13.42
N LEU A 576 -5.31 -16.04 12.45
CA LEU A 576 -4.75 -15.83 11.13
C LEU A 576 -4.15 -14.44 11.07
N SER A 577 -2.89 -14.35 10.65
CA SER A 577 -2.27 -13.09 10.31
C SER A 577 -1.78 -13.16 8.85
N THR A 578 -1.61 -12.01 8.23
CA THR A 578 -1.26 -11.97 6.81
C THR A 578 0.18 -11.54 6.60
N VAL A 579 0.79 -12.07 5.54
CA VAL A 579 2.20 -11.80 5.19
C VAL A 579 2.30 -11.59 3.69
N ARG A 580 3.53 -11.39 3.20
CA ARG A 580 3.83 -11.24 1.77
C ARG A 580 4.84 -12.30 1.36
N GLU A 581 4.81 -12.64 0.07
CA GLU A 581 5.74 -13.59 -0.55
C GLU A 581 6.74 -12.80 -1.39
N VAL A 582 8.03 -13.03 -1.18
CA VAL A 582 9.08 -12.23 -1.84
C VAL A 582 9.14 -12.46 -3.35
N GLY A 583 8.75 -13.66 -3.82
CA GLY A 583 8.83 -14.00 -5.23
C GLY A 583 7.79 -13.31 -6.10
N HIS A 584 6.74 -12.76 -5.49
CA HIS A 584 5.67 -12.09 -6.22
C HIS A 584 5.37 -10.73 -5.64
N TYR A 585 4.58 -9.94 -6.34
CA TYR A 585 4.19 -8.64 -5.84
C TYR A 585 2.69 -8.43 -5.99
N SER A 586 2.07 -7.92 -4.94
CA SER A 586 0.65 -7.63 -4.87
C SER A 586 -0.16 -8.84 -5.33
N CYS A 587 -1.16 -8.65 -6.19
CA CYS A 587 -2.03 -9.74 -6.64
C CYS A 587 -1.49 -10.54 -7.81
N ARG A 588 -0.22 -10.43 -8.10
CA ARG A 588 0.53 -11.18 -9.12
C ARG A 588 0.14 -10.86 -10.55
N SER A 589 -0.62 -9.81 -10.81
CA SER A 589 -1.02 -9.53 -12.19
C SER A 589 0.19 -9.33 -13.11
N MET A 590 1.26 -8.69 -12.59
CA MET A 590 2.49 -8.55 -13.36
C MET A 590 3.43 -9.73 -13.09
N THR A 591 3.77 -10.00 -11.82
CA THR A 591 4.76 -11.02 -11.51
C THR A 591 4.32 -12.43 -11.88
N GLY A 592 3.02 -12.71 -11.86
CA GLY A 592 2.50 -14.01 -12.31
C GLY A 592 2.65 -14.22 -13.81
N ASN A 593 2.90 -13.15 -14.55
CA ASN A 593 3.18 -13.21 -15.98
C ASN A 593 4.67 -13.07 -16.28
N CYS A 594 5.53 -13.16 -15.26
CA CYS A 594 6.98 -13.16 -15.42
C CYS A 594 7.50 -14.57 -15.26
N SER A 595 8.24 -15.06 -16.26
CA SER A 595 8.66 -16.47 -16.33
C SER A 595 9.44 -16.92 -15.11
N ALA A 596 10.47 -16.16 -14.74
CA ALA A 596 11.33 -16.58 -13.63
C ALA A 596 10.58 -16.56 -12.31
N LEU A 597 9.78 -15.52 -12.09
CA LEU A 597 9.08 -15.36 -10.81
C LEU A 597 7.98 -16.42 -10.66
N GLN A 598 7.28 -16.70 -11.76
CA GLN A 598 6.24 -17.73 -11.74
C GLN A 598 6.83 -19.12 -11.46
N THR A 599 8.03 -19.38 -11.96
CA THR A 599 8.72 -20.64 -11.68
C THR A 599 9.08 -20.77 -10.20
N LEU A 600 9.46 -19.66 -9.56
CA LEU A 600 9.84 -19.70 -8.15
C LEU A 600 8.64 -19.97 -7.23
N ALA A 601 7.47 -19.48 -7.58
CA ALA A 601 6.30 -19.64 -6.72
C ALA A 601 5.02 -19.63 -7.57
N ASP A 602 4.27 -20.72 -7.50
CA ASP A 602 3.01 -20.86 -8.22
C ASP A 602 1.94 -21.43 -7.29
N GLU A 603 0.74 -21.60 -7.81
CA GLU A 603 -0.43 -22.08 -7.05
C GLU A 603 -0.24 -23.51 -6.53
N PRO A 604 -0.83 -23.86 -5.39
CA PRO A 604 -1.71 -23.02 -4.57
C PRO A 604 -0.91 -22.18 -3.57
N GLY A 605 -1.63 -21.34 -2.82
CA GLY A 605 -1.02 -20.63 -1.71
C GLY A 605 -0.62 -21.57 -0.59
N TYR A 606 -0.15 -20.98 0.50
CA TYR A 606 0.32 -21.75 1.66
C TYR A 606 -0.21 -21.12 2.95
N VAL A 607 -0.19 -21.93 4.02
CA VAL A 607 -0.37 -21.43 5.37
C VAL A 607 0.86 -21.85 6.17
N GLN A 608 1.59 -20.85 6.70
CA GLN A 608 2.72 -21.13 7.59
C GLN A 608 2.15 -21.50 8.95
N ILE A 609 2.60 -22.64 9.47
CA ILE A 609 2.09 -23.18 10.72
C ILE A 609 3.25 -23.71 11.56
N HIS A 610 3.23 -23.43 12.85
CA HIS A 610 4.25 -23.96 13.75
C HIS A 610 4.14 -25.50 13.77
N PRO A 611 5.27 -26.23 13.70
CA PRO A 611 5.19 -27.70 13.69
C PRO A 611 4.41 -28.31 14.85
N SER A 612 4.44 -27.69 16.04
CA SER A 612 3.68 -28.22 17.17
C SER A 612 2.18 -28.13 16.94
N ASP A 613 1.71 -27.05 16.32
CA ASP A 613 0.30 -26.91 16.00
C ASP A 613 -0.10 -27.92 14.92
N ALA A 614 0.73 -28.10 13.90
CA ALA A 614 0.46 -29.04 12.83
C ALA A 614 0.35 -30.47 13.35
N LYS A 615 1.24 -30.85 14.27
CA LYS A 615 1.22 -32.19 14.86
C LYS A 615 -0.07 -32.44 15.63
N LYS A 616 -0.54 -31.45 16.39
CA LYS A 616 -1.79 -31.57 17.12
C LYS A 616 -2.97 -31.82 16.17
N LEU A 617 -2.92 -31.25 14.97
CA LEU A 617 -3.99 -31.40 13.98
C LEU A 617 -3.81 -32.61 13.09
N GLY A 618 -2.69 -33.34 13.20
CA GLY A 618 -2.39 -34.46 12.35
C GLY A 618 -2.05 -34.07 10.92
N VAL A 619 -1.51 -32.87 10.75
CA VAL A 619 -1.19 -32.30 9.42
C VAL A 619 0.30 -32.46 9.17
N LYS A 620 0.66 -33.04 8.03
CA LYS A 620 2.06 -33.17 7.63
C LYS A 620 2.52 -31.94 6.86
N ASP A 621 3.82 -31.70 6.89
CA ASP A 621 4.40 -30.61 6.11
C ASP A 621 4.07 -30.79 4.63
N GLN A 622 3.68 -29.71 3.98
CA GLN A 622 3.32 -29.66 2.56
C GLN A 622 2.01 -30.36 2.20
N ALA A 623 1.27 -30.85 3.18
CA ALA A 623 -0.06 -31.41 2.92
C ALA A 623 -1.06 -30.29 2.64
N LEU A 624 -2.03 -30.55 1.78
CA LEU A 624 -3.15 -29.66 1.58
C LEU A 624 -4.11 -29.76 2.77
N VAL A 625 -4.65 -28.64 3.17
CA VAL A 625 -5.61 -28.54 4.28
C VAL A 625 -6.73 -27.58 3.89
N TRP A 626 -7.88 -27.72 4.57
CA TRP A 626 -8.89 -26.68 4.55
C TRP A 626 -8.64 -25.73 5.70
N ILE A 627 -8.80 -24.43 5.43
CA ILE A 627 -8.76 -23.41 6.48
C ILE A 627 -9.98 -22.53 6.31
N SER A 628 -10.65 -22.23 7.42
CA SER A 628 -11.90 -21.49 7.37
C SER A 628 -12.00 -20.47 8.50
N SER A 629 -12.77 -19.42 8.24
CA SER A 629 -13.17 -18.44 9.22
C SER A 629 -14.70 -18.31 9.14
N ARG A 630 -15.25 -17.39 9.89
CA ARG A 630 -16.70 -17.13 9.79
C ARG A 630 -17.12 -16.60 8.42
N ARG A 631 -16.15 -16.11 7.61
CA ARG A 631 -16.42 -15.51 6.28
C ARG A 631 -16.29 -16.48 5.14
N GLY A 632 -15.40 -17.44 5.25
CA GLY A 632 -15.16 -18.32 4.11
C GLY A 632 -14.28 -19.50 4.42
N LYS A 633 -13.95 -20.26 3.37
CA LYS A 633 -13.17 -21.49 3.49
C LYS A 633 -12.33 -21.64 2.23
N VAL A 634 -11.05 -21.92 2.40
CA VAL A 634 -10.15 -22.13 1.27
C VAL A 634 -9.28 -23.34 1.49
N ILE A 635 -8.77 -23.90 0.39
CA ILE A 635 -7.80 -24.97 0.44
C ILE A 635 -6.41 -24.37 0.20
N THR A 636 -5.43 -24.83 1.00
CA THR A 636 -4.08 -24.29 0.90
C THR A 636 -3.08 -25.33 1.37
N ARG A 637 -1.79 -25.06 1.15
CA ARG A 637 -0.74 -26.02 1.49
C ARG A 637 -0.12 -25.66 2.84
N ALA A 638 -0.09 -26.60 3.77
CA ALA A 638 0.54 -26.40 5.07
C ALA A 638 2.05 -26.32 4.89
N ASN A 639 2.65 -25.29 5.47
CA ASN A 639 4.09 -25.04 5.37
C ASN A 639 4.61 -24.95 6.80
N TYR A 640 5.33 -25.98 7.27
CA TYR A 640 5.91 -25.97 8.60
C TYR A 640 6.90 -24.82 8.70
N ASN A 641 6.80 -24.05 9.78
CA ASN A 641 7.69 -22.92 9.97
C ASN A 641 7.89 -22.72 11.46
N ASP A 642 9.10 -22.99 11.96
CA ASP A 642 9.37 -22.84 13.38
C ASP A 642 9.74 -21.43 13.76
N ARG A 643 9.72 -20.49 12.79
CA ARG A 643 9.91 -19.08 13.08
C ARG A 643 8.61 -18.35 13.35
N VAL A 644 7.48 -19.04 13.21
CA VAL A 644 6.19 -18.43 13.57
C VAL A 644 5.83 -18.85 14.99
N ASN A 645 4.98 -18.09 15.64
CA ASN A 645 4.55 -18.41 16.99
C ASN A 645 3.42 -19.44 16.97
N ALA A 646 3.45 -20.36 17.97
CA ALA A 646 2.38 -21.34 18.09
C ALA A 646 1.05 -20.65 18.35
N GLY A 647 -0.02 -21.16 17.76
CA GLY A 647 -1.36 -20.59 17.91
C GLY A 647 -1.70 -19.57 16.83
N VAL A 648 -0.74 -19.18 16.02
CA VAL A 648 -0.95 -18.20 14.95
C VAL A 648 -0.48 -18.81 13.64
N VAL A 649 -1.25 -18.62 12.59
CA VAL A 649 -0.90 -19.10 11.24
C VAL A 649 -0.88 -17.91 10.29
N TYR A 650 -0.09 -18.03 9.22
CA TYR A 650 0.21 -16.90 8.35
C TYR A 650 -0.01 -17.29 6.89
N MET A 651 -0.73 -16.42 6.17
CA MET A 651 -1.04 -16.61 4.75
C MET A 651 -0.87 -15.30 4.01
N THR A 652 -0.91 -15.38 2.67
CA THR A 652 -0.86 -14.16 1.87
C THR A 652 -2.04 -14.12 0.88
N TYR A 653 -2.46 -12.91 0.54
CA TYR A 653 -3.55 -12.70 -0.41
C TYR A 653 -3.11 -12.85 -1.86
N GLN A 654 -1.83 -13.12 -2.09
CA GLN A 654 -1.26 -13.09 -3.43
C GLN A 654 -1.70 -14.27 -4.32
N TRP A 655 -2.30 -15.30 -3.73
CA TRP A 655 -2.70 -16.52 -4.44
C TRP A 655 -4.17 -16.48 -4.83
N TRP A 656 -4.50 -17.15 -5.94
CA TRP A 656 -5.90 -17.34 -6.33
C TRP A 656 -6.52 -18.48 -5.51
N ILE A 657 -5.80 -19.62 -5.46
CA ILE A 657 -6.25 -20.76 -4.68
C ILE A 657 -5.59 -20.66 -3.31
N GLY A 658 -6.40 -20.56 -2.27
CA GLY A 658 -5.88 -20.34 -0.93
C GLY A 658 -5.69 -18.86 -0.60
N ALA A 659 -6.50 -18.01 -1.21
CA ALA A 659 -6.43 -16.57 -0.96
C ALA A 659 -6.87 -16.26 0.46
N CYS A 660 -5.99 -15.63 1.27
CA CYS A 660 -6.32 -15.39 2.67
C CYS A 660 -7.46 -14.40 2.84
N ASN A 661 -7.69 -13.53 1.86
CA ASN A 661 -8.75 -12.52 2.02
C ASN A 661 -10.17 -13.10 1.86
N GLU A 662 -10.29 -14.36 1.48
CA GLU A 662 -11.58 -15.05 1.66
C GLU A 662 -11.92 -15.21 3.13
N LEU A 663 -10.92 -15.11 4.01
CA LEU A 663 -11.06 -15.39 5.44
C LEU A 663 -11.01 -14.15 6.32
N THR A 664 -10.38 -13.08 5.86
CA THR A 664 -10.10 -11.91 6.69
C THR A 664 -11.36 -11.13 7.03
N ILE A 665 -11.25 -10.29 8.06
CA ILE A 665 -12.38 -9.58 8.62
C ILE A 665 -12.39 -8.12 8.13
N GLU A 666 -13.58 -7.58 7.91
CA GLU A 666 -13.70 -6.19 7.44
C GLU A 666 -13.66 -5.15 8.56
N HIS A 667 -13.58 -5.59 9.82
CA HIS A 667 -13.46 -4.64 10.95
C HIS A 667 -12.32 -3.64 10.68
N VAL A 668 -12.58 -2.36 10.91
CA VAL A 668 -11.64 -1.30 10.52
C VAL A 668 -11.20 -0.47 11.72
N ASP A 669 -10.02 0.13 11.59
CA ASP A 669 -9.56 1.19 12.49
C ASP A 669 -10.58 2.34 12.43
N PRO A 670 -11.03 2.88 13.57
CA PRO A 670 -12.11 3.87 13.53
C PRO A 670 -11.73 5.21 12.90
N VAL A 671 -10.45 5.52 12.80
CA VAL A 671 -10.01 6.79 12.22
C VAL A 671 -9.68 6.62 10.74
N SER A 672 -8.83 5.65 10.41
CA SER A 672 -8.35 5.48 9.04
C SER A 672 -9.24 4.58 8.19
N HIS A 673 -10.10 3.78 8.83
CA HIS A 673 -10.95 2.78 8.16
C HIS A 673 -10.13 1.71 7.42
N THR A 674 -8.94 1.43 7.91
CA THR A 674 -8.10 0.36 7.39
C THR A 674 -8.49 -0.96 8.07
N PRO A 675 -8.73 -2.04 7.31
CA PRO A 675 -9.19 -3.30 7.91
C PRO A 675 -8.12 -4.01 8.73
N GLU A 676 -8.59 -4.80 9.68
CA GLU A 676 -7.75 -5.59 10.57
C GLU A 676 -7.32 -6.89 9.89
N TYR A 677 -6.56 -6.78 8.81
CA TYR A 677 -6.11 -7.94 8.03
C TYR A 677 -5.27 -8.91 8.84
N LYS A 678 -4.61 -8.43 9.86
CA LYS A 678 -3.59 -9.26 10.52
C LYS A 678 -4.10 -9.97 11.75
N TYR A 679 -5.44 -10.03 11.92
CA TYR A 679 -5.98 -10.73 13.07
C TYR A 679 -7.43 -11.13 12.85
N CYS A 680 -7.67 -12.42 12.71
CA CYS A 680 -9.02 -12.98 12.79
C CYS A 680 -8.90 -14.43 13.25
N ALA A 681 -10.02 -15.04 13.59
CA ALA A 681 -10.03 -16.40 14.13
C ALA A 681 -10.33 -17.41 13.01
N VAL A 682 -9.53 -18.47 12.96
CA VAL A 682 -9.67 -19.50 11.93
C VAL A 682 -9.53 -20.89 12.53
N LYS A 683 -9.94 -21.91 11.75
CA LYS A 683 -9.65 -23.30 12.05
C LYS A 683 -9.04 -23.97 10.83
N ILE A 684 -8.22 -24.99 11.09
CA ILE A 684 -7.60 -25.80 10.04
C ILE A 684 -8.12 -27.21 10.17
N GLU A 685 -8.50 -27.82 9.04
CA GLU A 685 -8.98 -29.18 9.00
C GLU A 685 -8.10 -30.01 8.08
N ARG A 686 -7.65 -31.15 8.60
CA ARG A 686 -6.85 -32.11 7.85
C ARG A 686 -7.66 -32.67 6.68
N ILE A 687 -6.98 -32.92 5.57
CA ILE A 687 -7.57 -33.64 4.43
C ILE A 687 -6.91 -35.03 4.37
N ASP A 688 -7.69 -36.08 4.47
CA ASP A 688 -7.13 -37.44 4.45
C ASP A 688 -6.73 -37.86 3.04
N ASN A 689 -7.57 -37.57 2.06
CA ASN A 689 -7.29 -38.00 0.67
C ASN A 689 -6.51 -36.89 -0.04
N GLN A 690 -5.19 -36.88 0.14
CA GLN A 690 -4.33 -35.88 -0.46
C GLN A 690 -4.32 -35.90 -1.99
N PRO A 691 -4.25 -37.10 -2.64
CA PRO A 691 -4.31 -37.11 -4.11
C PRO A 691 -5.58 -36.43 -4.67
N GLU A 692 -6.72 -36.69 -4.05
CA GLU A 692 -7.95 -36.02 -4.48
C GLU A 692 -7.88 -34.53 -4.28
N ALA A 693 -7.29 -34.09 -3.18
CA ALA A 693 -7.12 -32.65 -2.90
C ALA A 693 -6.22 -32.00 -3.95
N GLU A 694 -5.14 -32.68 -4.37
CA GLU A 694 -4.26 -32.13 -5.41
C GLU A 694 -5.03 -31.95 -6.73
N VAL A 695 -5.86 -32.94 -7.08
CA VAL A 695 -6.68 -32.84 -8.29
C VAL A 695 -7.66 -31.66 -8.18
N TYR A 696 -8.26 -31.50 -7.01
CA TYR A 696 -9.20 -30.39 -6.77
C TYR A 696 -8.50 -29.05 -7.01
N VAL A 697 -7.31 -28.85 -6.45
CA VAL A 697 -6.58 -27.60 -6.59
C VAL A 697 -6.27 -27.32 -8.05
N GLN A 698 -5.75 -28.32 -8.78
CA GLN A 698 -5.41 -28.11 -10.18
C GLN A 698 -6.65 -27.84 -11.03
N THR A 699 -7.76 -28.50 -10.73
CA THR A 699 -9.01 -28.28 -11.45
C THR A 699 -9.52 -26.86 -11.24
N GLU A 700 -9.51 -26.39 -9.98
CA GLU A 700 -9.98 -25.04 -9.67
C GLU A 700 -9.08 -23.97 -10.31
N TYR A 701 -7.77 -24.16 -10.24
CA TYR A 701 -6.83 -23.21 -10.81
C TYR A 701 -6.99 -23.14 -12.33
N SER A 702 -7.07 -24.28 -12.99
CA SER A 702 -7.23 -24.34 -14.44
C SER A 702 -8.55 -23.70 -14.87
N ALA A 703 -9.61 -23.95 -14.13
CA ALA A 703 -10.92 -23.38 -14.45
C ALA A 703 -10.91 -21.85 -14.35
N LEU A 704 -10.25 -21.33 -13.32
CA LEU A 704 -10.18 -19.88 -13.14
C LEU A 704 -9.35 -19.24 -14.25
N LYS A 705 -8.21 -19.83 -14.60
CA LYS A 705 -7.41 -19.35 -15.73
C LYS A 705 -8.21 -19.34 -17.02
N ALA A 706 -8.93 -20.44 -17.28
CA ALA A 706 -9.74 -20.55 -18.49
C ALA A 706 -10.82 -19.47 -18.54
N LYS A 707 -11.47 -19.22 -17.41
CA LYS A 707 -12.50 -18.19 -17.30
C LYS A 707 -11.96 -16.81 -17.66
N LEU A 708 -10.80 -16.45 -17.08
CA LEU A 708 -10.22 -15.14 -17.34
C LEU A 708 -9.70 -15.03 -18.78
N ARG A 709 -9.13 -16.09 -19.32
CA ARG A 709 -8.66 -16.07 -20.71
C ARG A 709 -9.83 -15.95 -21.69
N SER A 710 -10.92 -16.64 -21.42
CA SER A 710 -12.11 -16.53 -22.24
C SER A 710 -12.69 -15.12 -22.20
N ALA A 711 -12.75 -14.52 -20.99
CA ALA A 711 -13.27 -13.16 -20.83
C ALA A 711 -12.42 -12.15 -21.60
N ALA A 712 -11.09 -12.35 -21.62
CA ALA A 712 -10.20 -11.41 -22.29
C ALA A 712 -10.34 -11.40 -23.80
N LYS A 713 -10.88 -12.46 -24.37
CA LYS A 713 -11.07 -12.52 -25.84
C LYS A 713 -12.27 -11.69 -26.32
N GLY A 714 -13.22 -11.43 -25.45
CA GLY A 714 -14.44 -10.68 -25.79
C GLY A 714 -15.48 -11.52 -26.55
#